data_63f30ab7d182d8e2399a69c314b3c569
#
_entry.id   63f30ab7d182d8e2399a69c314b3c569
#
_cell.length_a   1.000
_cell.length_b   1.000
_cell.length_c   1.000
_cell.angle_alpha   90.00
_cell.angle_beta   90.00
_cell.angle_gamma   90.00
#
_symmetry.space_group_name_H-M   'P 1'
#
loop_
_entity.id
_entity.type
_entity.pdbx_description
1 polymer ?
#
loop_
_entity_poly.entity_id
_entity_poly.type
_entity_poly.pdbx_seq_one_letter_code
_entity_poly.pdbx_strand_id
1 'polypeptide(L)'
;MSHSKPSNNAKPLIVRVAVLSPLRRTFDYLVSDEFVAAPPQRGCRVRVSFGKREVIGLVIEQTHKSDFAIEKLKPVVAVIDAEPLLPESLFKLFIWAANYYHHPIGDALFNALPVRLRLGQSLPLPKVTKWWRVTETGKERGQEMLRGGRLHKQRALLDELSKKSLTRQGNILKFYTRATLQRIEKKGIAELICIGPQEVDLDNLLLEQPLNLNPSQQEAMDAIDCHGFNTWLIDGVTGSGKTEIYLQCIEKVIRYGRQALVMIPEISLTPQTEKRFRDRFNVEVAMMHSGLTDQERLESWTEAATGQAAILLGTRSAVFTPMKNPGIIIIDEEHDQSYKQQDGFRYSARDLAVIRAKQEKIPIILGSATPSLESLHNCEKKRYQHLILSTRAGDAQPPTWSMVDLKSEQVESGVAASTLNAIREAIHNKQQVLVFLNRRGFAPAMLCHYCGFCAECPNCDARLTVHRRHQRLICHHCNYKRGLLHWCPSCRGDRMVAAGDGTERSEAWLQECFPDTPVLRVDRDTTRKKNAMQAMYDRVDSGAPCILVGTQMLAKGHHFANITLVAVLDADSGLFSPDFRSHERLGQLLTQVAGRSGRGKMAGKVILQSHQPDHPLLEVLTQQSYGEYSTLLRKQRKQAELPPFKQLILVRADAAH
;
A
#
# COMPACT_ATOMS: atom_id res chain seq x y z
N MET A 1 21.79 33.23 -62.79
CA MET A 1 20.79 33.35 -61.67
C MET A 1 21.35 32.56 -60.49
N SER A 2 21.92 33.27 -59.56
CA SER A 2 22.55 32.72 -58.34
C SER A 2 21.46 32.50 -57.31
N HIS A 3 21.20 31.23 -56.94
CA HIS A 3 20.36 30.91 -55.83
C HIS A 3 21.13 31.22 -54.54
N SER A 4 20.76 32.35 -53.91
CA SER A 4 21.18 32.70 -52.56
C SER A 4 20.55 31.71 -51.55
N LYS A 5 21.37 30.89 -50.90
CA LYS A 5 20.94 30.13 -49.68
C LYS A 5 20.54 31.13 -48.62
N PRO A 6 19.38 30.97 -47.96
CA PRO A 6 19.07 31.80 -46.82
C PRO A 6 20.04 31.47 -45.68
N SER A 7 20.76 32.46 -45.21
CA SER A 7 21.62 32.41 -44.03
C SER A 7 20.74 32.39 -42.78
N ASN A 8 20.32 31.19 -42.35
CA ASN A 8 19.59 31.06 -41.08
C ASN A 8 20.63 30.87 -39.97
N ASN A 9 21.03 31.98 -39.33
CA ASN A 9 22.01 32.05 -38.24
C ASN A 9 21.37 31.62 -36.89
N ALA A 10 20.26 30.86 -36.90
CA ALA A 10 19.63 30.32 -35.71
C ALA A 10 20.49 29.17 -35.17
N LYS A 11 20.91 29.30 -33.90
CA LYS A 11 21.62 28.19 -33.23
C LYS A 11 20.72 26.94 -33.23
N PRO A 12 21.28 25.76 -33.54
CA PRO A 12 20.48 24.53 -33.58
C PRO A 12 19.82 24.27 -32.23
N LEU A 13 18.55 23.89 -32.27
CA LEU A 13 17.81 23.50 -31.10
C LEU A 13 18.15 22.05 -30.74
N ILE A 14 18.52 21.84 -29.48
CA ILE A 14 18.92 20.56 -28.93
C ILE A 14 17.92 20.17 -27.83
N VAL A 15 17.53 18.92 -27.77
CA VAL A 15 16.80 18.34 -26.65
C VAL A 15 17.69 17.39 -25.87
N ARG A 16 17.70 17.58 -24.56
CA ARG A 16 18.35 16.67 -23.63
C ARG A 16 17.34 15.61 -23.20
N VAL A 17 17.66 14.34 -23.45
CA VAL A 17 16.73 13.22 -23.35
C VAL A 17 17.23 12.21 -22.32
N ALA A 18 16.32 11.77 -21.43
CA ALA A 18 16.52 10.63 -20.56
C ALA A 18 15.99 9.36 -21.25
N VAL A 19 16.83 8.33 -21.34
CA VAL A 19 16.46 7.02 -21.87
C VAL A 19 16.53 5.97 -20.78
N LEU A 20 15.73 4.90 -20.91
CA LEU A 20 15.79 3.76 -20.00
C LEU A 20 17.13 3.04 -20.13
N SER A 21 18.06 3.37 -19.27
CA SER A 21 19.42 2.81 -19.24
C SER A 21 20.00 2.89 -17.82
N PRO A 22 20.97 2.03 -17.47
CA PRO A 22 21.65 2.10 -16.18
C PRO A 22 22.59 3.29 -16.03
N LEU A 23 22.70 4.13 -17.06
CA LEU A 23 23.61 5.28 -17.08
C LEU A 23 22.99 6.47 -16.34
N ARG A 24 23.79 7.09 -15.48
CA ARG A 24 23.37 8.25 -14.66
C ARG A 24 23.56 9.59 -15.40
N ARG A 25 23.28 9.62 -16.70
CA ARG A 25 23.36 10.80 -17.56
C ARG A 25 22.20 10.87 -18.52
N THR A 26 21.98 12.05 -19.06
CA THR A 26 21.10 12.33 -20.19
C THR A 26 21.88 12.38 -21.50
N PHE A 27 21.18 12.42 -22.62
CA PHE A 27 21.76 12.39 -23.96
C PHE A 27 21.20 13.53 -24.79
N ASP A 28 22.06 14.22 -25.54
CA ASP A 28 21.69 15.35 -26.37
C ASP A 28 21.37 14.89 -27.79
N TYR A 29 20.25 15.40 -28.34
CA TYR A 29 19.78 15.13 -29.70
C TYR A 29 19.40 16.43 -30.38
N LEU A 30 19.61 16.52 -31.70
CA LEU A 30 19.19 17.65 -32.51
C LEU A 30 17.67 17.58 -32.77
N VAL A 31 16.99 18.70 -32.69
CA VAL A 31 15.61 18.82 -33.16
C VAL A 31 15.68 19.02 -34.68
N SER A 32 15.11 18.06 -35.45
CA SER A 32 15.04 18.12 -36.89
C SER A 32 14.16 19.30 -37.35
N ASP A 33 14.44 19.85 -38.54
CA ASP A 33 13.74 21.02 -39.09
C ASP A 33 12.21 20.86 -39.10
N GLU A 34 11.74 19.63 -39.32
CA GLU A 34 10.31 19.29 -39.26
C GLU A 34 9.64 19.52 -37.90
N PHE A 35 10.42 19.47 -36.80
CA PHE A 35 9.93 19.67 -35.42
C PHE A 35 10.28 21.04 -34.85
N VAL A 36 10.99 21.90 -35.57
CA VAL A 36 11.40 23.22 -35.07
C VAL A 36 10.19 24.13 -34.84
N ALA A 37 9.15 24.01 -35.67
CA ALA A 37 7.92 24.80 -35.53
C ALA A 37 7.11 24.43 -34.26
N ALA A 38 7.20 23.17 -33.80
CA ALA A 38 6.56 22.66 -32.57
C ALA A 38 7.52 21.72 -31.84
N PRO A 39 8.56 22.25 -31.17
CA PRO A 39 9.59 21.44 -30.58
C PRO A 39 9.09 20.69 -29.37
N PRO A 40 9.57 19.42 -29.15
CA PRO A 40 9.08 18.61 -28.05
C PRO A 40 9.45 19.23 -26.71
N GLN A 41 8.43 19.48 -25.91
CA GLN A 41 8.56 20.11 -24.61
C GLN A 41 9.09 19.12 -23.56
N ARG A 42 9.53 19.67 -22.42
CA ARG A 42 9.88 18.88 -21.24
C ARG A 42 8.74 17.94 -20.85
N GLY A 43 9.03 16.65 -20.67
CA GLY A 43 8.03 15.64 -20.33
C GLY A 43 7.36 14.98 -21.53
N CYS A 44 7.61 15.43 -22.77
CA CYS A 44 7.18 14.73 -23.98
C CYS A 44 8.09 13.53 -24.26
N ARG A 45 7.50 12.47 -24.79
CA ARG A 45 8.25 11.32 -25.30
C ARG A 45 8.72 11.58 -26.72
N VAL A 46 9.95 11.17 -26.96
CA VAL A 46 10.57 11.20 -28.29
C VAL A 46 11.14 9.84 -28.63
N ARG A 47 11.20 9.50 -29.90
CA ARG A 47 11.95 8.35 -30.40
C ARG A 47 13.33 8.83 -30.80
N VAL A 48 14.36 8.16 -30.32
CA VAL A 48 15.75 8.54 -30.54
C VAL A 48 16.61 7.32 -30.81
N SER A 49 17.69 7.51 -31.58
CA SER A 49 18.70 6.46 -31.82
C SER A 49 19.63 6.34 -30.62
N PHE A 50 19.67 5.18 -29.99
CA PHE A 50 20.53 4.86 -28.85
C PHE A 50 21.40 3.64 -29.17
N GLY A 51 22.67 3.85 -29.40
CA GLY A 51 23.54 2.83 -29.98
C GLY A 51 23.07 2.41 -31.37
N LYS A 52 22.75 1.13 -31.53
CA LYS A 52 22.23 0.52 -32.78
C LYS A 52 20.71 0.36 -32.78
N ARG A 53 20.00 0.83 -31.74
CA ARG A 53 18.54 0.66 -31.56
C ARG A 53 17.87 2.01 -31.49
N GLU A 54 16.60 2.04 -31.88
CA GLU A 54 15.70 3.13 -31.53
C GLU A 54 15.03 2.84 -30.20
N VAL A 55 14.95 3.85 -29.35
CA VAL A 55 14.33 3.76 -28.03
C VAL A 55 13.43 4.97 -27.79
N ILE A 56 12.50 4.81 -26.86
CA ILE A 56 11.72 5.91 -26.36
C ILE A 56 12.50 6.63 -25.27
N GLY A 57 12.57 7.93 -25.35
CA GLY A 57 13.14 8.80 -24.34
C GLY A 57 12.14 9.87 -23.89
N LEU A 58 12.41 10.45 -22.73
CA LEU A 58 11.66 11.61 -22.19
C LEU A 58 12.55 12.86 -22.28
N VAL A 59 11.99 13.92 -22.83
CA VAL A 59 12.68 15.22 -22.91
C VAL A 59 12.79 15.81 -21.50
N ILE A 60 14.03 16.13 -21.11
CA ILE A 60 14.37 16.74 -19.83
C ILE A 60 14.38 18.26 -19.95
N GLU A 61 14.97 18.77 -21.02
CA GLU A 61 15.03 20.20 -21.31
C GLU A 61 15.33 20.47 -22.78
N GLN A 62 14.99 21.67 -23.24
CA GLN A 62 15.46 22.23 -24.50
C GLN A 62 16.66 23.14 -24.22
N THR A 63 17.65 23.09 -25.09
CA THR A 63 18.88 23.89 -24.95
C THR A 63 19.48 24.20 -26.33
N HIS A 64 20.39 25.16 -26.40
CA HIS A 64 21.23 25.45 -27.56
C HIS A 64 22.70 25.09 -27.32
N LYS A 65 22.99 24.44 -26.18
CA LYS A 65 24.36 24.08 -25.78
C LYS A 65 24.44 22.59 -25.53
N SER A 66 25.52 21.98 -26.04
CA SER A 66 25.88 20.60 -25.76
C SER A 66 27.38 20.52 -25.45
N ASP A 67 27.76 19.53 -24.66
CA ASP A 67 29.17 19.20 -24.39
C ASP A 67 29.80 18.46 -25.57
N PHE A 68 29.02 18.09 -26.58
CA PHE A 68 29.45 17.41 -27.78
C PHE A 68 29.39 18.33 -29.00
N ALA A 69 30.29 18.14 -29.99
CA ALA A 69 30.22 18.82 -31.26
C ALA A 69 28.87 18.53 -31.95
N ILE A 70 28.26 19.58 -32.52
CA ILE A 70 26.89 19.51 -33.08
C ILE A 70 26.79 18.45 -34.16
N GLU A 71 27.85 18.30 -34.97
CA GLU A 71 27.94 17.34 -36.08
C GLU A 71 27.90 15.85 -35.60
N LYS A 72 28.17 15.62 -34.30
CA LYS A 72 28.12 14.29 -33.68
C LYS A 72 26.77 13.99 -33.05
N LEU A 73 25.91 14.99 -32.92
CA LEU A 73 24.58 14.80 -32.36
C LEU A 73 23.67 14.15 -33.40
N LYS A 74 22.95 13.11 -32.97
CA LYS A 74 21.92 12.47 -33.78
C LYS A 74 20.62 13.26 -33.72
N PRO A 75 19.82 13.28 -34.80
CA PRO A 75 18.50 13.91 -34.77
C PRO A 75 17.48 13.09 -33.97
N VAL A 76 16.46 13.77 -33.47
CA VAL A 76 15.24 13.15 -32.99
C VAL A 76 14.56 12.45 -34.17
N VAL A 77 14.21 11.18 -34.01
CA VAL A 77 13.57 10.36 -35.04
C VAL A 77 12.08 10.67 -35.17
N ALA A 78 11.40 10.81 -34.03
CA ALA A 78 9.97 11.17 -33.99
C ALA A 78 9.62 11.81 -32.65
N VAL A 79 8.67 12.75 -32.68
CA VAL A 79 7.98 13.29 -31.49
C VAL A 79 6.71 12.48 -31.32
N ILE A 80 6.52 11.86 -30.13
CA ILE A 80 5.40 10.96 -29.87
C ILE A 80 4.22 11.75 -29.27
N ASP A 81 4.52 12.67 -28.36
CA ASP A 81 3.52 13.44 -27.64
C ASP A 81 3.55 14.91 -28.06
N ALA A 82 2.38 15.47 -28.37
CA ALA A 82 2.24 16.89 -28.63
C ALA A 82 2.32 17.73 -27.35
N GLU A 83 1.90 17.15 -26.20
CA GLU A 83 1.91 17.77 -24.89
C GLU A 83 2.64 16.90 -23.87
N PRO A 84 3.19 17.50 -22.79
CA PRO A 84 3.87 16.75 -21.74
C PRO A 84 2.96 15.72 -21.06
N LEU A 85 3.44 14.48 -20.90
CA LEU A 85 2.75 13.42 -20.17
C LEU A 85 2.77 13.61 -18.66
N LEU A 86 3.80 14.25 -18.15
CA LEU A 86 4.03 14.44 -16.72
C LEU A 86 3.93 15.92 -16.38
N PRO A 87 3.13 16.29 -15.36
CA PRO A 87 3.08 17.66 -14.87
C PRO A 87 4.45 18.04 -14.26
N GLU A 88 4.77 19.33 -14.29
CA GLU A 88 6.07 19.88 -13.85
C GLU A 88 6.40 19.52 -12.39
N SER A 89 5.39 19.42 -11.51
CA SER A 89 5.56 19.00 -10.12
C SER A 89 6.12 17.59 -10.02
N LEU A 90 5.55 16.64 -10.75
CA LEU A 90 6.04 15.27 -10.79
C LEU A 90 7.41 15.16 -11.45
N PHE A 91 7.63 15.93 -12.49
CA PHE A 91 8.93 15.95 -13.16
C PHE A 91 10.05 16.39 -12.20
N LYS A 92 9.83 17.46 -11.45
CA LYS A 92 10.73 17.93 -10.39
C LYS A 92 10.93 16.87 -9.30
N LEU A 93 9.86 16.18 -8.90
CA LEU A 93 9.93 15.09 -7.93
C LEU A 93 10.88 13.97 -8.42
N PHE A 94 10.79 13.58 -9.68
CA PHE A 94 11.66 12.54 -10.24
C PHE A 94 13.13 12.96 -10.31
N ILE A 95 13.41 14.19 -10.72
CA ILE A 95 14.79 14.71 -10.73
C ILE A 95 15.35 14.71 -9.30
N TRP A 96 14.57 15.21 -8.35
CA TRP A 96 14.95 15.21 -6.95
C TRP A 96 15.21 13.78 -6.44
N ALA A 97 14.30 12.86 -6.72
CA ALA A 97 14.38 11.48 -6.26
C ALA A 97 15.56 10.72 -6.89
N ALA A 98 15.81 10.90 -8.19
CA ALA A 98 16.96 10.31 -8.87
C ALA A 98 18.28 10.77 -8.24
N ASN A 99 18.39 12.04 -7.90
CA ASN A 99 19.57 12.60 -7.23
C ASN A 99 19.69 12.10 -5.79
N TYR A 100 18.60 12.15 -5.02
CA TYR A 100 18.60 11.76 -3.61
C TYR A 100 18.92 10.26 -3.40
N TYR A 101 18.34 9.39 -4.24
CA TYR A 101 18.58 7.94 -4.17
C TYR A 101 19.75 7.49 -5.05
N HIS A 102 20.51 8.42 -5.63
CA HIS A 102 21.62 8.13 -6.54
C HIS A 102 21.25 7.13 -7.64
N HIS A 103 20.06 7.28 -8.25
CA HIS A 103 19.53 6.37 -9.26
C HIS A 103 19.59 7.00 -10.67
N PRO A 104 19.75 6.20 -11.76
CA PRO A 104 19.69 6.70 -13.13
C PRO A 104 18.38 7.43 -13.42
N ILE A 105 18.47 8.67 -13.93
CA ILE A 105 17.30 9.54 -14.15
C ILE A 105 16.31 8.93 -15.16
N GLY A 106 16.82 8.25 -16.19
CA GLY A 106 15.98 7.57 -17.17
C GLY A 106 15.14 6.48 -16.53
N ASP A 107 15.75 5.60 -15.73
CA ASP A 107 15.02 4.52 -15.06
C ASP A 107 14.01 5.10 -14.04
N ALA A 108 14.39 6.15 -13.29
CA ALA A 108 13.48 6.80 -12.36
C ALA A 108 12.22 7.35 -13.08
N LEU A 109 12.38 8.12 -14.15
CA LEU A 109 11.28 8.71 -14.92
C LEU A 109 10.40 7.65 -15.58
N PHE A 110 11.00 6.60 -16.12
CA PHE A 110 10.23 5.51 -16.75
C PHE A 110 9.40 4.72 -15.75
N ASN A 111 9.72 4.75 -14.44
CA ASN A 111 8.86 4.18 -13.40
C ASN A 111 7.49 4.87 -13.28
N ALA A 112 7.36 6.14 -13.72
CA ALA A 112 6.07 6.84 -13.78
C ALA A 112 5.14 6.33 -14.86
N LEU A 113 5.70 5.74 -15.92
CA LEU A 113 4.95 5.40 -17.12
C LEU A 113 4.49 3.93 -17.10
N PRO A 114 3.24 3.65 -17.44
CA PRO A 114 2.79 2.30 -17.80
C PRO A 114 3.66 1.68 -18.91
N VAL A 115 3.80 0.36 -18.90
CA VAL A 115 4.63 -0.38 -19.87
C VAL A 115 4.32 0.01 -21.32
N ARG A 116 3.04 0.12 -21.67
CA ARG A 116 2.60 0.48 -23.03
C ARG A 116 3.08 1.86 -23.47
N LEU A 117 3.09 2.83 -22.54
CA LEU A 117 3.63 4.17 -22.82
C LEU A 117 5.16 4.13 -23.00
N ARG A 118 5.86 3.28 -22.23
CA ARG A 118 7.32 3.07 -22.41
C ARG A 118 7.66 2.49 -23.77
N LEU A 119 6.74 1.73 -24.38
CA LEU A 119 6.86 1.16 -25.72
C LEU A 119 6.44 2.14 -26.84
N GLY A 120 6.08 3.37 -26.52
CA GLY A 120 5.73 4.40 -27.50
C GLY A 120 4.28 4.37 -27.97
N GLN A 121 3.38 3.63 -27.28
CA GLN A 121 1.95 3.73 -27.59
C GLN A 121 1.42 5.10 -27.21
N SER A 122 0.48 5.61 -27.99
CA SER A 122 -0.22 6.86 -27.71
C SER A 122 -1.10 6.74 -26.46
N LEU A 123 -1.35 7.87 -25.80
CA LEU A 123 -2.36 7.92 -24.75
C LEU A 123 -3.73 7.51 -25.34
N PRO A 124 -4.47 6.63 -24.68
CA PRO A 124 -5.83 6.35 -25.08
C PRO A 124 -6.67 7.61 -24.91
N LEU A 125 -7.60 7.81 -25.82
CA LEU A 125 -8.61 8.86 -25.65
C LEU A 125 -9.39 8.62 -24.36
N PRO A 126 -9.80 9.69 -23.66
CA PRO A 126 -10.62 9.57 -22.46
C PRO A 126 -11.83 8.70 -22.72
N LYS A 127 -12.10 7.73 -21.87
CA LYS A 127 -13.26 6.87 -22.00
C LYS A 127 -14.54 7.71 -21.86
N VAL A 128 -15.40 7.58 -22.83
CA VAL A 128 -16.76 8.12 -22.73
C VAL A 128 -17.51 7.27 -21.70
N THR A 129 -17.92 7.89 -20.60
CA THR A 129 -18.71 7.21 -19.57
C THR A 129 -20.14 7.06 -20.05
N LYS A 130 -20.67 5.85 -19.98
CA LYS A 130 -22.05 5.53 -20.39
C LYS A 130 -22.98 5.67 -19.19
N TRP A 131 -23.97 6.55 -19.35
CA TRP A 131 -24.98 6.83 -18.34
C TRP A 131 -26.37 6.53 -18.90
N TRP A 132 -27.29 6.18 -18.03
CA TRP A 132 -28.68 5.93 -18.38
C TRP A 132 -29.57 6.92 -17.69
N ARG A 133 -30.49 7.48 -18.44
CA ARG A 133 -31.53 8.41 -17.98
C ARG A 133 -32.91 7.91 -18.41
N VAL A 134 -33.90 8.01 -17.53
CA VAL A 134 -35.28 7.76 -17.87
C VAL A 134 -35.76 8.92 -18.74
N THR A 135 -36.36 8.62 -19.90
CA THR A 135 -36.94 9.63 -20.79
C THR A 135 -38.24 10.17 -20.21
N GLU A 136 -38.75 11.29 -20.74
CA GLU A 136 -40.07 11.79 -20.32
C GLU A 136 -41.18 10.76 -20.57
N THR A 137 -41.15 10.10 -21.72
CA THR A 137 -42.05 8.97 -22.01
C THR A 137 -41.91 7.83 -20.99
N GLY A 138 -40.70 7.56 -20.54
CA GLY A 138 -40.42 6.57 -19.53
C GLY A 138 -40.95 6.92 -18.14
N LYS A 139 -40.95 8.22 -17.79
CA LYS A 139 -41.53 8.72 -16.54
C LYS A 139 -43.08 8.66 -16.58
N GLU A 140 -43.69 9.07 -17.67
CA GLU A 140 -45.15 9.17 -17.81
C GLU A 140 -45.81 7.79 -18.02
N ARG A 141 -45.28 6.99 -18.92
CA ARG A 141 -45.89 5.74 -19.39
C ARG A 141 -45.05 4.48 -19.18
N GLY A 142 -43.86 4.58 -18.63
CA GLY A 142 -42.92 3.46 -18.55
C GLY A 142 -43.48 2.25 -17.80
N GLN A 143 -44.18 2.46 -16.71
CA GLN A 143 -44.85 1.40 -15.93
C GLN A 143 -45.96 0.71 -16.74
N GLU A 144 -46.68 1.46 -17.54
CA GLU A 144 -47.76 0.97 -18.43
C GLU A 144 -47.21 0.15 -19.59
N MET A 145 -46.14 0.64 -20.25
CA MET A 145 -45.45 -0.04 -21.35
C MET A 145 -44.78 -1.36 -20.92
N LEU A 146 -44.55 -1.54 -19.63
CA LEU A 146 -43.97 -2.73 -19.04
C LEU A 146 -45.00 -3.65 -18.34
N ARG A 147 -46.31 -3.44 -18.56
CA ARG A 147 -47.38 -4.32 -18.05
C ARG A 147 -47.27 -5.71 -18.72
N GLY A 148 -47.08 -6.75 -17.92
CA GLY A 148 -46.93 -8.16 -18.36
C GLY A 148 -46.00 -8.98 -17.47
N GLY A 149 -46.35 -10.21 -17.13
CA GLY A 149 -45.63 -11.02 -16.16
C GLY A 149 -44.17 -11.35 -16.52
N ARG A 150 -43.83 -11.34 -17.80
CA ARG A 150 -42.47 -11.59 -18.31
C ARG A 150 -41.52 -10.36 -18.24
N LEU A 151 -42.02 -9.18 -17.85
CA LEU A 151 -41.28 -7.91 -17.89
C LEU A 151 -40.80 -7.44 -16.49
N HIS A 152 -40.89 -8.30 -15.47
CA HIS A 152 -40.55 -7.99 -14.09
C HIS A 152 -39.16 -7.34 -13.93
N LYS A 153 -38.13 -7.89 -14.60
CA LYS A 153 -36.77 -7.33 -14.53
C LYS A 153 -36.65 -5.94 -15.16
N GLN A 154 -37.43 -5.62 -16.19
CA GLN A 154 -37.43 -4.30 -16.83
C GLN A 154 -38.13 -3.26 -15.95
N ARG A 155 -39.19 -3.64 -15.22
CA ARG A 155 -39.86 -2.77 -14.24
C ARG A 155 -38.91 -2.45 -13.07
N ALA A 156 -38.31 -3.46 -12.47
CA ALA A 156 -37.36 -3.26 -11.39
C ALA A 156 -36.20 -2.33 -11.79
N LEU A 157 -35.72 -2.47 -13.04
CA LEU A 157 -34.71 -1.58 -13.59
C LEU A 157 -35.22 -0.15 -13.79
N LEU A 158 -36.46 0.03 -14.28
CA LEU A 158 -37.06 1.35 -14.42
C LEU A 158 -37.25 2.03 -13.07
N ASP A 159 -37.73 1.32 -12.05
CA ASP A 159 -37.87 1.81 -10.69
C ASP A 159 -36.54 2.27 -10.11
N GLU A 160 -35.46 1.53 -10.37
CA GLU A 160 -34.12 1.91 -9.95
C GLU A 160 -33.58 3.14 -10.69
N LEU A 161 -33.75 3.18 -12.00
CA LEU A 161 -33.35 4.34 -12.82
C LEU A 161 -34.14 5.60 -12.48
N SER A 162 -35.42 5.48 -12.08
CA SER A 162 -36.27 6.61 -11.73
C SER A 162 -35.88 7.27 -10.40
N LYS A 163 -35.10 6.60 -9.56
CA LYS A 163 -34.61 7.16 -8.28
C LYS A 163 -33.52 8.22 -8.46
N LYS A 164 -32.90 8.28 -9.64
CA LYS A 164 -31.77 9.19 -9.94
C LYS A 164 -31.94 9.82 -11.31
N SER A 165 -31.48 11.05 -11.45
CA SER A 165 -31.51 11.78 -12.75
C SER A 165 -30.63 11.07 -13.80
N LEU A 166 -29.50 10.51 -13.38
CA LEU A 166 -28.55 9.76 -14.20
C LEU A 166 -28.01 8.56 -13.42
N THR A 167 -27.94 7.41 -14.06
CA THR A 167 -27.35 6.20 -13.44
C THR A 167 -26.27 5.64 -14.34
N ARG A 168 -25.10 5.39 -13.77
CA ARG A 168 -23.94 4.88 -14.50
C ARG A 168 -24.17 3.44 -14.96
N GLN A 169 -23.87 3.12 -16.24
CA GLN A 169 -24.07 1.79 -16.80
C GLN A 169 -23.36 0.69 -16.00
N GLY A 170 -22.14 0.95 -15.51
CA GLY A 170 -21.39 -0.03 -14.71
C GLY A 170 -22.11 -0.44 -13.41
N ASN A 171 -22.82 0.47 -12.76
CA ASN A 171 -23.61 0.17 -11.56
C ASN A 171 -24.84 -0.68 -11.89
N ILE A 172 -25.48 -0.38 -13.00
CA ILE A 172 -26.64 -1.13 -13.47
C ILE A 172 -26.27 -2.57 -13.86
N LEU A 173 -25.14 -2.75 -14.54
CA LEU A 173 -24.67 -4.06 -15.01
C LEU A 173 -24.25 -5.01 -13.90
N LYS A 174 -24.15 -4.55 -12.64
CA LYS A 174 -23.97 -5.43 -11.48
C LYS A 174 -25.20 -6.30 -11.20
N PHE A 175 -26.39 -5.81 -11.53
CA PHE A 175 -27.68 -6.43 -11.20
C PHE A 175 -28.48 -6.82 -12.44
N TYR A 176 -28.24 -6.15 -13.58
CA TYR A 176 -28.99 -6.31 -14.82
C TYR A 176 -28.08 -6.59 -16.01
N THR A 177 -28.61 -7.26 -17.04
CA THR A 177 -27.85 -7.58 -18.25
C THR A 177 -27.90 -6.44 -19.27
N ARG A 178 -26.90 -6.36 -20.16
CA ARG A 178 -26.91 -5.44 -21.30
C ARG A 178 -28.16 -5.58 -22.17
N ALA A 179 -28.65 -6.82 -22.36
CA ALA A 179 -29.85 -7.09 -23.11
C ALA A 179 -31.11 -6.45 -22.47
N THR A 180 -31.16 -6.36 -21.13
CA THR A 180 -32.26 -5.70 -20.43
C THR A 180 -32.23 -4.20 -20.67
N LEU A 181 -31.06 -3.56 -20.61
CA LEU A 181 -30.87 -2.14 -20.93
C LEU A 181 -31.26 -1.82 -22.35
N GLN A 182 -30.79 -2.58 -23.34
CA GLN A 182 -31.14 -2.39 -24.76
C GLN A 182 -32.65 -2.54 -25.04
N ARG A 183 -33.34 -3.37 -24.26
CA ARG A 183 -34.80 -3.53 -24.43
C ARG A 183 -35.59 -2.34 -23.93
N ILE A 184 -35.19 -1.71 -22.83
CA ILE A 184 -35.85 -0.49 -22.34
C ILE A 184 -35.51 0.73 -23.23
N GLU A 185 -34.27 0.74 -23.77
CA GLU A 185 -33.84 1.75 -24.74
C GLU A 185 -34.67 1.68 -26.04
N LYS A 186 -34.80 0.49 -26.64
CA LYS A 186 -35.64 0.27 -27.84
C LYS A 186 -37.10 0.62 -27.64
N LYS A 187 -37.58 0.58 -26.41
CA LYS A 187 -38.97 1.02 -26.08
C LYS A 187 -39.05 2.53 -25.81
N GLY A 188 -37.94 3.25 -25.88
CA GLY A 188 -37.91 4.69 -25.60
C GLY A 188 -38.14 5.05 -24.12
N ILE A 189 -38.04 4.07 -23.21
CA ILE A 189 -38.29 4.27 -21.78
C ILE A 189 -37.07 4.89 -21.08
N ALA A 190 -35.87 4.51 -21.50
CA ALA A 190 -34.60 5.06 -21.01
C ALA A 190 -33.65 5.22 -22.20
N GLU A 191 -32.78 6.20 -22.11
CA GLU A 191 -31.76 6.49 -23.10
C GLU A 191 -30.36 6.36 -22.58
N LEU A 192 -29.44 5.93 -23.46
CA LEU A 192 -28.02 5.91 -23.20
C LEU A 192 -27.42 7.27 -23.49
N ILE A 193 -26.87 7.91 -22.48
CA ILE A 193 -26.14 9.17 -22.63
C ILE A 193 -24.66 8.86 -22.54
N CYS A 194 -23.93 9.21 -23.59
CA CYS A 194 -22.48 9.13 -23.61
C CYS A 194 -21.92 10.47 -23.16
N ILE A 195 -21.37 10.52 -21.97
CA ILE A 195 -20.86 11.76 -21.41
C ILE A 195 -19.33 11.67 -21.42
N GLY A 196 -18.69 12.66 -22.02
CA GLY A 196 -17.24 12.85 -21.96
C GLY A 196 -16.77 12.99 -20.50
N PRO A 197 -15.48 13.22 -20.25
CA PRO A 197 -14.97 13.44 -18.89
C PRO A 197 -15.77 14.59 -18.26
N GLN A 198 -16.62 14.23 -17.31
CA GLN A 198 -17.56 15.18 -16.70
C GLN A 198 -16.96 15.87 -15.49
N GLU A 199 -17.46 17.07 -15.25
CA GLU A 199 -17.51 17.65 -13.92
C GLU A 199 -18.26 16.70 -12.99
N VAL A 200 -17.72 16.50 -11.81
CA VAL A 200 -18.32 15.63 -10.77
C VAL A 200 -19.70 16.19 -10.41
N ASP A 201 -20.72 15.35 -10.42
CA ASP A 201 -22.06 15.72 -9.94
C ASP A 201 -22.00 15.89 -8.42
N LEU A 202 -21.85 17.13 -7.96
CA LEU A 202 -21.68 17.46 -6.54
C LEU A 202 -22.97 17.26 -5.73
N ASP A 203 -24.14 17.33 -6.36
CA ASP A 203 -25.41 17.13 -5.69
C ASP A 203 -25.65 15.66 -5.36
N ASN A 204 -25.14 14.75 -6.18
CA ASN A 204 -25.21 13.31 -5.98
C ASN A 204 -23.83 12.68 -5.72
N LEU A 205 -22.92 13.39 -5.07
CA LEU A 205 -21.57 12.92 -4.79
C LEU A 205 -21.54 11.69 -3.90
N LEU A 206 -22.40 11.63 -2.90
CA LEU A 206 -22.43 10.56 -1.91
C LEU A 206 -23.50 9.53 -2.21
N LEU A 207 -23.15 8.25 -2.21
CA LEU A 207 -24.07 7.12 -2.26
C LEU A 207 -24.48 6.66 -0.85
N GLU A 208 -23.57 6.79 0.12
CA GLU A 208 -23.80 6.53 1.53
C GLU A 208 -23.50 7.79 2.34
N GLN A 209 -24.35 8.08 3.34
CA GLN A 209 -24.15 9.23 4.23
C GLN A 209 -22.90 9.03 5.10
N PRO A 210 -22.20 10.12 5.44
CA PRO A 210 -21.10 10.08 6.39
C PRO A 210 -21.54 9.53 7.73
N LEU A 211 -20.66 8.75 8.38
CA LEU A 211 -20.89 8.31 9.74
C LEU A 211 -20.69 9.49 10.71
N ASN A 212 -21.46 9.49 11.79
CA ASN A 212 -21.27 10.46 12.85
C ASN A 212 -19.89 10.24 13.50
N LEU A 213 -19.12 11.30 13.59
CA LEU A 213 -17.82 11.27 14.23
C LEU A 213 -17.97 11.32 15.75
N ASN A 214 -17.14 10.55 16.46
CA ASN A 214 -16.99 10.71 17.89
C ASN A 214 -16.18 12.00 18.21
N PRO A 215 -16.15 12.47 19.48
CA PRO A 215 -15.48 13.74 19.83
C PRO A 215 -14.01 13.83 19.35
N SER A 216 -13.21 12.76 19.51
CA SER A 216 -11.81 12.77 19.09
C SER A 216 -11.64 12.76 17.56
N GLN A 217 -12.54 12.10 16.83
CA GLN A 217 -12.58 12.13 15.38
C GLN A 217 -13.01 13.51 14.87
N GLN A 218 -13.99 14.14 15.53
CA GLN A 218 -14.46 15.47 15.19
C GLN A 218 -13.34 16.52 15.39
N GLU A 219 -12.65 16.47 16.52
CA GLU A 219 -11.50 17.34 16.80
C GLU A 219 -10.42 17.17 15.72
N ALA A 220 -10.09 15.94 15.34
CA ALA A 220 -9.15 15.68 14.27
C ALA A 220 -9.63 16.22 12.92
N MET A 221 -10.92 16.06 12.61
CA MET A 221 -11.51 16.53 11.36
C MET A 221 -11.57 18.06 11.28
N ASP A 222 -11.80 18.73 12.39
CA ASP A 222 -11.83 20.20 12.49
C ASP A 222 -10.41 20.80 12.41
N ALA A 223 -9.40 20.08 12.92
CA ALA A 223 -8.01 20.48 12.81
C ALA A 223 -7.44 20.34 11.39
N ILE A 224 -7.91 19.36 10.59
CA ILE A 224 -7.37 19.09 9.26
C ILE A 224 -7.82 20.18 8.27
N ASP A 225 -6.87 21.05 7.91
CA ASP A 225 -7.05 21.98 6.79
C ASP A 225 -6.77 21.27 5.46
N CYS A 226 -7.77 21.28 4.57
CA CYS A 226 -7.66 20.76 3.21
C CYS A 226 -7.05 21.76 2.21
N HIS A 227 -6.55 22.90 2.66
CA HIS A 227 -5.90 23.94 1.85
C HIS A 227 -4.41 24.05 2.18
N GLY A 228 -3.61 24.20 1.15
CA GLY A 228 -2.16 24.37 1.33
C GLY A 228 -1.44 23.09 1.78
N PHE A 229 -0.13 23.21 1.98
CA PHE A 229 0.69 22.08 2.40
C PHE A 229 0.77 21.97 3.93
N ASN A 230 0.27 20.88 4.45
CA ASN A 230 0.49 20.42 5.81
C ASN A 230 0.63 18.90 5.82
N THR A 231 1.40 18.38 6.76
CA THR A 231 1.52 16.93 6.99
C THR A 231 0.86 16.60 8.32
N TRP A 232 -0.20 15.78 8.26
CA TRP A 232 -0.99 15.34 9.40
C TRP A 232 -0.66 13.89 9.72
N LEU A 233 -0.21 13.58 10.92
CA LEU A 233 -0.11 12.21 11.40
C LEU A 233 -1.34 11.90 12.24
N ILE A 234 -2.19 11.00 11.75
CA ILE A 234 -3.31 10.45 12.52
C ILE A 234 -2.83 9.17 13.22
N ASP A 235 -2.51 9.31 14.48
CA ASP A 235 -2.12 8.24 15.39
C ASP A 235 -3.38 7.73 16.11
N GLY A 236 -3.96 6.68 15.56
CA GLY A 236 -5.25 6.19 16.06
C GLY A 236 -5.23 4.70 16.32
N VAL A 237 -5.66 4.28 17.50
CA VAL A 237 -5.73 2.85 17.84
C VAL A 237 -6.45 2.04 16.76
N THR A 238 -6.18 0.74 16.71
CA THR A 238 -6.87 -0.14 15.77
C THR A 238 -8.38 -0.08 15.97
N GLY A 239 -9.12 0.23 14.92
CA GLY A 239 -10.58 0.41 15.01
C GLY A 239 -11.02 1.80 15.45
N SER A 240 -10.13 2.80 15.52
CA SER A 240 -10.49 4.20 15.87
C SER A 240 -11.29 4.94 14.80
N GLY A 241 -11.56 4.33 13.64
CA GLY A 241 -12.33 4.95 12.57
C GLY A 241 -11.55 5.91 11.67
N LYS A 242 -10.22 5.83 11.59
CA LYS A 242 -9.38 6.64 10.70
C LYS A 242 -9.92 6.74 9.28
N THR A 243 -10.43 5.62 8.76
CA THR A 243 -10.96 5.57 7.38
C THR A 243 -12.13 6.53 7.17
N GLU A 244 -12.98 6.75 8.17
CA GLU A 244 -14.10 7.70 8.06
C GLU A 244 -13.57 9.13 7.93
N ILE A 245 -12.52 9.49 8.69
CA ILE A 245 -11.87 10.81 8.55
C ILE A 245 -11.31 10.97 7.14
N TYR A 246 -10.67 9.92 6.58
CA TYR A 246 -10.17 9.96 5.20
C TYR A 246 -11.31 10.21 4.20
N LEU A 247 -12.42 9.48 4.33
CA LEU A 247 -13.57 9.60 3.43
C LEU A 247 -14.16 11.01 3.49
N GLN A 248 -14.29 11.61 4.68
CA GLN A 248 -14.81 12.97 4.81
C GLN A 248 -13.84 14.04 4.30
N CYS A 249 -12.52 13.85 4.47
CA CYS A 249 -11.52 14.72 3.84
C CYS A 249 -11.56 14.63 2.30
N ILE A 250 -11.73 13.43 1.78
CA ILE A 250 -11.86 13.19 0.32
C ILE A 250 -13.12 13.88 -0.20
N GLU A 251 -14.25 13.78 0.50
CA GLU A 251 -15.47 14.48 0.14
C GLU A 251 -15.23 16.00 0.00
N LYS A 252 -14.63 16.61 1.03
CA LYS A 252 -14.30 18.05 1.01
C LYS A 252 -13.47 18.40 -0.23
N VAL A 253 -12.44 17.62 -0.53
CA VAL A 253 -11.53 17.86 -1.65
C VAL A 253 -12.23 17.73 -3.00
N ILE A 254 -13.08 16.70 -3.15
CA ILE A 254 -13.85 16.51 -4.41
C ILE A 254 -14.85 17.64 -4.61
N ARG A 255 -15.49 18.14 -3.56
CA ARG A 255 -16.39 19.31 -3.64
C ARG A 255 -15.68 20.58 -4.11
N TYR A 256 -14.36 20.68 -3.92
CA TYR A 256 -13.51 21.75 -4.50
C TYR A 256 -13.03 21.46 -5.93
N GLY A 257 -13.56 20.43 -6.61
CA GLY A 257 -13.15 20.04 -7.95
C GLY A 257 -11.75 19.45 -8.03
N ARG A 258 -11.23 18.92 -6.92
CA ARG A 258 -9.89 18.34 -6.84
C ARG A 258 -9.92 16.82 -6.67
N GLN A 259 -8.80 16.17 -6.92
CA GLN A 259 -8.63 14.72 -6.87
C GLN A 259 -7.92 14.29 -5.59
N ALA A 260 -8.24 13.08 -5.12
CA ALA A 260 -7.60 12.45 -3.97
C ALA A 260 -6.73 11.26 -4.39
N LEU A 261 -5.47 11.23 -3.92
CA LEU A 261 -4.60 10.05 -3.98
C LEU A 261 -4.64 9.34 -2.61
N VAL A 262 -5.06 8.09 -2.62
CA VAL A 262 -5.05 7.24 -1.42
C VAL A 262 -4.09 6.08 -1.63
N MET A 263 -3.04 6.04 -0.83
CA MET A 263 -2.05 4.98 -0.87
C MET A 263 -2.30 3.98 0.27
N ILE A 264 -2.35 2.72 -0.10
CA ILE A 264 -2.66 1.61 0.79
C ILE A 264 -1.58 0.53 0.63
N PRO A 265 -1.14 -0.16 1.69
CA PRO A 265 -0.22 -1.28 1.56
C PRO A 265 -0.75 -2.36 0.62
N GLU A 266 0.13 -3.01 -0.15
CA GLU A 266 -0.26 -3.96 -1.20
C GLU A 266 -1.17 -5.08 -0.69
N ILE A 267 -0.91 -5.57 0.53
CA ILE A 267 -1.74 -6.61 1.18
C ILE A 267 -3.07 -6.10 1.74
N SER A 268 -3.22 -4.81 1.93
CA SER A 268 -4.45 -4.18 2.45
C SER A 268 -5.36 -3.68 1.31
N LEU A 269 -4.85 -3.65 0.08
CA LEU A 269 -5.64 -3.28 -1.10
C LEU A 269 -6.48 -4.48 -1.56
N THR A 270 -7.62 -4.66 -0.92
CA THR A 270 -8.55 -5.76 -1.16
C THR A 270 -9.80 -5.28 -1.89
N PRO A 271 -10.58 -6.19 -2.50
CA PRO A 271 -11.88 -5.84 -3.07
C PRO A 271 -12.82 -5.15 -2.07
N GLN A 272 -12.73 -5.48 -0.78
CA GLN A 272 -13.51 -4.83 0.28
C GLN A 272 -13.08 -3.37 0.48
N THR A 273 -11.78 -3.09 0.42
CA THR A 273 -11.27 -1.72 0.51
C THR A 273 -11.71 -0.89 -0.69
N GLU A 274 -11.56 -1.41 -1.92
CA GLU A 274 -12.07 -0.75 -3.13
C GLU A 274 -13.57 -0.50 -3.03
N LYS A 275 -14.34 -1.52 -2.62
CA LYS A 275 -15.80 -1.43 -2.47
C LYS A 275 -16.20 -0.31 -1.54
N ARG A 276 -15.51 -0.10 -0.40
CA ARG A 276 -15.81 0.96 0.56
C ARG A 276 -15.79 2.37 -0.08
N PHE A 277 -14.83 2.64 -0.97
CA PHE A 277 -14.77 3.92 -1.68
C PHE A 277 -15.87 4.03 -2.75
N ARG A 278 -16.13 2.94 -3.49
CA ARG A 278 -17.16 2.91 -4.53
C ARG A 278 -18.58 2.94 -3.98
N ASP A 279 -18.80 2.42 -2.78
CA ASP A 279 -20.11 2.47 -2.10
C ASP A 279 -20.34 3.87 -1.51
N ARG A 280 -19.30 4.54 -1.03
CA ARG A 280 -19.39 5.89 -0.48
C ARG A 280 -19.59 6.96 -1.55
N PHE A 281 -18.85 6.91 -2.65
CA PHE A 281 -18.78 8.00 -3.63
C PHE A 281 -19.33 7.61 -4.99
N ASN A 282 -20.14 8.49 -5.56
CA ASN A 282 -20.65 8.37 -6.93
C ASN A 282 -19.69 9.00 -7.95
N VAL A 283 -18.42 8.63 -7.87
CA VAL A 283 -17.35 9.12 -8.77
C VAL A 283 -16.54 7.96 -9.36
N GLU A 284 -15.71 8.28 -10.38
CA GLU A 284 -14.74 7.30 -10.85
C GLU A 284 -13.62 7.12 -9.85
N VAL A 285 -13.33 5.85 -9.55
CA VAL A 285 -12.22 5.43 -8.70
C VAL A 285 -11.27 4.61 -9.56
N ALA A 286 -10.10 5.17 -9.85
CA ALA A 286 -9.02 4.49 -10.55
C ALA A 286 -8.18 3.67 -9.58
N MET A 287 -7.69 2.51 -10.04
CA MET A 287 -6.87 1.59 -9.25
C MET A 287 -5.45 1.52 -9.81
N MET A 288 -4.43 1.52 -8.93
CA MET A 288 -3.02 1.40 -9.34
C MET A 288 -2.25 0.42 -8.44
N HIS A 289 -2.14 -0.83 -8.88
CA HIS A 289 -1.43 -1.89 -8.14
C HIS A 289 -0.77 -2.92 -9.06
N SER A 290 0.04 -3.81 -8.48
CA SER A 290 0.84 -4.80 -9.21
C SER A 290 0.01 -5.88 -9.92
N GLY A 291 -1.20 -6.17 -9.44
CA GLY A 291 -2.09 -7.19 -10.00
C GLY A 291 -2.87 -6.76 -11.26
N LEU A 292 -2.77 -5.49 -11.68
CA LEU A 292 -3.41 -5.02 -12.90
C LEU A 292 -2.66 -5.48 -14.15
N THR A 293 -3.40 -5.80 -15.21
CA THR A 293 -2.82 -5.97 -16.54
C THR A 293 -2.25 -4.65 -17.06
N ASP A 294 -1.36 -4.70 -18.06
CA ASP A 294 -0.78 -3.49 -18.66
C ASP A 294 -1.83 -2.56 -19.28
N GLN A 295 -2.95 -3.13 -19.75
CA GLN A 295 -4.07 -2.36 -20.28
C GLN A 295 -4.83 -1.63 -19.17
N GLU A 296 -5.23 -2.34 -18.13
CA GLU A 296 -5.94 -1.76 -16.98
C GLU A 296 -5.10 -0.68 -16.30
N ARG A 297 -3.79 -0.91 -16.18
CA ARG A 297 -2.86 0.07 -15.63
C ARG A 297 -2.77 1.34 -16.48
N LEU A 298 -2.73 1.20 -17.82
CA LEU A 298 -2.74 2.36 -18.73
C LEU A 298 -4.06 3.13 -18.63
N GLU A 299 -5.19 2.43 -18.56
CA GLU A 299 -6.50 3.04 -18.40
C GLU A 299 -6.62 3.83 -17.11
N SER A 300 -6.29 3.21 -15.96
CA SER A 300 -6.32 3.88 -14.65
C SER A 300 -5.37 5.07 -14.57
N TRP A 301 -4.17 4.95 -15.16
CA TRP A 301 -3.21 6.04 -15.25
C TRP A 301 -3.79 7.22 -16.04
N THR A 302 -4.44 6.92 -17.19
CA THR A 302 -5.06 7.94 -18.03
C THR A 302 -6.25 8.61 -17.36
N GLU A 303 -7.11 7.84 -16.69
CA GLU A 303 -8.25 8.35 -15.94
C GLU A 303 -7.83 9.33 -14.83
N ALA A 304 -6.73 9.02 -14.13
CA ALA A 304 -6.15 9.92 -13.13
C ALA A 304 -5.54 11.18 -13.77
N ALA A 305 -4.72 11.01 -14.82
CA ALA A 305 -4.03 12.10 -15.50
C ALA A 305 -4.98 13.09 -16.19
N THR A 306 -6.11 12.62 -16.71
CA THR A 306 -7.12 13.46 -17.37
C THR A 306 -8.15 14.06 -16.41
N GLY A 307 -8.16 13.65 -15.15
CA GLY A 307 -9.14 14.07 -14.14
C GLY A 307 -10.48 13.34 -14.22
N GLN A 308 -10.61 12.28 -15.03
CA GLN A 308 -11.81 11.44 -15.05
C GLN A 308 -12.04 10.74 -13.72
N ALA A 309 -10.96 10.21 -13.11
CA ALA A 309 -11.06 9.65 -11.79
C ALA A 309 -10.87 10.74 -10.74
N ALA A 310 -11.85 10.93 -9.87
CA ALA A 310 -11.76 11.84 -8.74
C ALA A 310 -10.92 11.23 -7.59
N ILE A 311 -10.86 9.90 -7.50
CA ILE A 311 -10.10 9.17 -6.49
C ILE A 311 -9.16 8.20 -7.19
N LEU A 312 -7.88 8.23 -6.81
CA LEU A 312 -6.88 7.25 -7.20
C LEU A 312 -6.50 6.42 -5.98
N LEU A 313 -6.90 5.14 -5.97
CA LEU A 313 -6.46 4.17 -4.97
C LEU A 313 -5.25 3.42 -5.50
N GLY A 314 -4.20 3.30 -4.70
CA GLY A 314 -3.08 2.53 -5.18
C GLY A 314 -2.07 2.14 -4.13
N THR A 315 -1.13 1.31 -4.55
CA THR A 315 0.00 0.87 -3.74
C THR A 315 1.19 1.81 -3.94
N ARG A 316 2.35 1.43 -3.48
CA ARG A 316 3.60 2.19 -3.53
C ARG A 316 3.83 2.98 -4.83
N SER A 317 3.61 2.37 -6.00
CA SER A 317 3.87 3.03 -7.30
C SER A 317 2.87 4.13 -7.66
N ALA A 318 1.72 4.20 -6.99
CA ALA A 318 0.71 5.23 -7.23
C ALA A 318 1.22 6.66 -6.94
N VAL A 319 2.25 6.78 -6.11
CA VAL A 319 2.92 8.08 -5.83
C VAL A 319 3.43 8.77 -7.10
N PHE A 320 3.65 8.05 -8.18
CA PHE A 320 4.14 8.56 -9.44
C PHE A 320 3.06 8.81 -10.50
N THR A 321 1.81 8.47 -10.22
CA THR A 321 0.72 8.66 -11.18
C THR A 321 0.36 10.14 -11.27
N PRO A 322 0.35 10.74 -12.47
CA PRO A 322 -0.08 12.13 -12.63
C PRO A 322 -1.55 12.29 -12.32
N MET A 323 -1.90 13.43 -11.78
CA MET A 323 -3.27 13.85 -11.51
C MET A 323 -3.45 15.25 -12.11
N LYS A 324 -4.62 15.50 -12.70
CA LYS A 324 -4.92 16.80 -13.34
C LYS A 324 -5.01 17.92 -12.30
N ASN A 325 -5.74 17.66 -11.22
CA ASN A 325 -6.03 18.59 -10.13
C ASN A 325 -5.84 17.93 -8.76
N PRO A 326 -4.60 17.63 -8.33
CA PRO A 326 -4.39 17.01 -7.04
C PRO A 326 -4.89 17.90 -5.89
N GLY A 327 -5.55 17.32 -4.89
CA GLY A 327 -6.12 18.03 -3.75
C GLY A 327 -5.68 17.51 -2.40
N ILE A 328 -5.44 16.21 -2.28
CA ILE A 328 -4.99 15.57 -1.05
C ILE A 328 -4.23 14.28 -1.35
N ILE A 329 -3.25 13.96 -0.52
CA ILE A 329 -2.63 12.64 -0.48
C ILE A 329 -2.92 12.01 0.88
N ILE A 330 -3.36 10.75 0.88
CA ILE A 330 -3.59 9.97 2.10
C ILE A 330 -2.75 8.71 2.03
N ILE A 331 -2.02 8.40 3.09
CA ILE A 331 -1.26 7.16 3.22
C ILE A 331 -1.79 6.43 4.43
N ASP A 332 -2.48 5.33 4.19
CA ASP A 332 -2.93 4.44 5.26
C ASP A 332 -1.81 3.47 5.66
N GLU A 333 -1.76 3.13 6.95
CA GLU A 333 -0.69 2.30 7.54
C GLU A 333 0.72 2.80 7.13
N GLU A 334 1.02 4.10 7.39
CA GLU A 334 2.23 4.79 6.93
C GLU A 334 3.55 4.10 7.32
N HIS A 335 3.52 3.33 8.40
CA HIS A 335 4.65 2.56 8.93
C HIS A 335 4.97 1.32 8.08
N ASP A 336 4.10 0.95 7.11
CA ASP A 336 4.24 -0.29 6.37
C ASP A 336 5.51 -0.32 5.50
N GLN A 337 6.29 -1.41 5.65
CA GLN A 337 7.54 -1.58 4.91
C GLN A 337 7.36 -1.71 3.40
N SER A 338 6.15 -2.06 2.92
CA SER A 338 5.87 -2.17 1.49
C SER A 338 5.97 -0.83 0.76
N TYR A 339 5.92 0.29 1.47
CA TYR A 339 6.18 1.61 0.89
C TYR A 339 7.64 1.85 0.54
N LYS A 340 8.58 1.03 1.05
CA LYS A 340 9.99 1.06 0.63
C LYS A 340 10.24 0.05 -0.48
N GLN A 341 10.67 0.52 -1.66
CA GLN A 341 11.13 -0.32 -2.75
C GLN A 341 12.46 -0.96 -2.38
N GLN A 342 12.57 -2.28 -2.54
CA GLN A 342 13.78 -3.03 -2.16
C GLN A 342 14.75 -3.23 -3.34
N ASP A 343 14.23 -3.29 -4.58
CA ASP A 343 15.00 -3.56 -5.80
C ASP A 343 14.86 -2.43 -6.81
N GLY A 344 15.84 -2.30 -7.71
CA GLY A 344 15.86 -1.26 -8.74
C GLY A 344 15.92 0.15 -8.14
N PHE A 345 14.99 1.00 -8.48
CA PHE A 345 14.83 2.33 -7.91
C PHE A 345 14.31 2.24 -6.46
N ARG A 346 15.22 2.28 -5.48
CA ARG A 346 14.95 2.00 -4.05
C ARG A 346 14.40 3.21 -3.29
N TYR A 347 13.31 3.77 -3.75
CA TYR A 347 12.64 4.92 -3.11
C TYR A 347 11.73 4.52 -1.93
N SER A 348 11.44 5.48 -1.07
CA SER A 348 10.38 5.42 -0.08
C SER A 348 9.17 6.19 -0.61
N ALA A 349 8.06 5.49 -0.86
CA ALA A 349 6.86 6.14 -1.40
C ALA A 349 6.21 7.07 -0.38
N ARG A 350 6.28 6.75 0.92
CA ARG A 350 5.83 7.65 2.00
C ARG A 350 6.56 8.98 1.93
N ASP A 351 7.88 8.93 1.90
CA ASP A 351 8.70 10.15 1.94
C ASP A 351 8.55 10.95 0.63
N LEU A 352 8.47 10.26 -0.52
CA LEU A 352 8.18 10.91 -1.81
C LEU A 352 6.80 11.55 -1.84
N ALA A 353 5.79 10.94 -1.22
CA ALA A 353 4.45 11.51 -1.14
C ALA A 353 4.42 12.81 -0.33
N VAL A 354 5.19 12.89 0.76
CA VAL A 354 5.34 14.15 1.53
C VAL A 354 6.00 15.24 0.67
N ILE A 355 7.04 14.89 -0.09
CA ILE A 355 7.71 15.84 -0.99
C ILE A 355 6.76 16.26 -2.12
N ARG A 356 6.03 15.29 -2.71
CA ARG A 356 5.01 15.56 -3.74
C ARG A 356 3.95 16.51 -3.23
N ALA A 357 3.37 16.24 -2.05
CA ALA A 357 2.37 17.10 -1.43
C ALA A 357 2.89 18.53 -1.23
N LYS A 358 4.14 18.67 -0.78
CA LYS A 358 4.80 19.98 -0.63
C LYS A 358 4.97 20.71 -1.96
N GLN A 359 5.39 20.03 -3.02
CA GLN A 359 5.55 20.60 -4.36
C GLN A 359 4.21 20.99 -5.00
N GLU A 360 3.18 20.17 -4.80
CA GLU A 360 1.82 20.42 -5.28
C GLU A 360 1.02 21.35 -4.38
N LYS A 361 1.59 21.76 -3.22
CA LYS A 361 0.99 22.65 -2.20
C LYS A 361 -0.37 22.13 -1.71
N ILE A 362 -0.44 20.84 -1.44
CA ILE A 362 -1.64 20.14 -0.95
C ILE A 362 -1.38 19.46 0.38
N PRO A 363 -2.41 19.20 1.19
CA PRO A 363 -2.26 18.46 2.44
C PRO A 363 -1.93 16.99 2.20
N ILE A 364 -1.23 16.39 3.17
CA ILE A 364 -1.01 14.95 3.24
C ILE A 364 -1.37 14.42 4.62
N ILE A 365 -2.10 13.32 4.64
CA ILE A 365 -2.48 12.59 5.84
C ILE A 365 -1.70 11.27 5.87
N LEU A 366 -1.00 11.03 6.97
CA LEU A 366 -0.32 9.79 7.29
C LEU A 366 -1.12 9.12 8.42
N GLY A 367 -1.74 7.98 8.15
CA GLY A 367 -2.53 7.28 9.16
C GLY A 367 -1.88 6.00 9.62
N SER A 368 -1.90 5.75 10.93
CA SER A 368 -1.41 4.51 11.50
C SER A 368 -1.99 4.26 12.89
N ALA A 369 -2.10 2.99 13.26
CA ALA A 369 -2.32 2.59 14.66
C ALA A 369 -1.00 2.38 15.41
N THR A 370 0.09 2.31 14.67
CA THR A 370 1.43 2.06 15.17
C THR A 370 2.43 2.90 14.37
N PRO A 371 2.40 4.22 14.53
CA PRO A 371 3.23 5.13 13.74
C PRO A 371 4.71 4.78 13.78
N SER A 372 5.40 5.01 12.67
CA SER A 372 6.86 4.83 12.61
C SER A 372 7.59 5.82 13.52
N LEU A 373 8.73 5.40 14.05
CA LEU A 373 9.53 6.27 14.92
C LEU A 373 10.01 7.54 14.18
N GLU A 374 10.17 7.45 12.86
CA GLU A 374 10.49 8.61 12.01
C GLU A 374 9.34 9.61 11.96
N SER A 375 8.08 9.14 11.81
CA SER A 375 6.90 10.02 11.79
C SER A 375 6.67 10.68 13.14
N LEU A 376 6.78 9.92 14.23
CA LEU A 376 6.69 10.44 15.60
C LEU A 376 7.79 11.49 15.88
N HIS A 377 9.02 11.24 15.42
CA HIS A 377 10.11 12.20 15.56
C HIS A 377 9.86 13.49 14.76
N ASN A 378 9.24 13.40 13.56
CA ASN A 378 8.83 14.58 12.81
C ASN A 378 7.72 15.38 13.52
N CYS A 379 6.82 14.73 14.26
CA CYS A 379 5.85 15.40 15.13
C CYS A 379 6.54 16.15 16.27
N GLU A 380 7.51 15.53 16.97
CA GLU A 380 8.31 16.20 18.00
C GLU A 380 9.05 17.44 17.47
N LYS A 381 9.54 17.34 16.22
CA LYS A 381 10.20 18.47 15.53
C LYS A 381 9.22 19.50 14.97
N LYS A 382 7.92 19.35 15.22
CA LYS A 382 6.85 20.21 14.69
C LYS A 382 6.85 20.33 13.16
N ARG A 383 7.36 19.29 12.46
CA ARG A 383 7.30 19.16 11.01
C ARG A 383 5.99 18.55 10.56
N TYR A 384 5.41 17.68 11.39
CA TYR A 384 4.12 17.06 11.21
C TYR A 384 3.19 17.49 12.35
N GLN A 385 1.92 17.69 12.04
CA GLN A 385 0.86 17.89 13.04
C GLN A 385 0.43 16.52 13.56
N HIS A 386 0.30 16.34 14.87
CA HIS A 386 -0.01 15.07 15.50
C HIS A 386 -1.44 15.08 16.00
N LEU A 387 -2.28 14.20 15.45
CA LEU A 387 -3.68 13.99 15.84
C LEU A 387 -3.81 12.60 16.45
N ILE A 388 -4.32 12.52 17.68
CA ILE A 388 -4.40 11.27 18.45
C ILE A 388 -5.85 10.84 18.55
N LEU A 389 -6.15 9.61 18.10
CA LEU A 389 -7.45 8.96 18.27
C LEU A 389 -7.32 7.82 19.27
N SER A 390 -7.46 8.13 20.54
CA SER A 390 -7.23 7.18 21.65
C SER A 390 -8.35 6.17 21.84
N THR A 391 -9.55 6.43 21.32
CA THR A 391 -10.73 5.59 21.51
C THR A 391 -11.04 4.77 20.27
N ARG A 392 -11.52 3.52 20.47
CA ARG A 392 -12.08 2.72 19.39
C ARG A 392 -13.46 3.24 19.00
N ALA A 393 -13.82 3.11 17.73
CA ALA A 393 -15.18 3.37 17.29
C ALA A 393 -16.10 2.22 17.77
N GLY A 394 -17.23 2.56 18.40
CA GLY A 394 -18.15 1.60 19.02
C GLY A 394 -17.68 1.09 20.38
N ASP A 395 -18.32 0.01 20.88
CA ASP A 395 -18.15 -0.53 22.25
C ASP A 395 -17.02 -1.57 22.37
N ALA A 396 -16.12 -1.66 21.38
CA ALA A 396 -15.07 -2.67 21.35
C ALA A 396 -14.01 -2.44 22.44
N GLN A 397 -13.84 -3.42 23.33
CA GLN A 397 -12.85 -3.39 24.43
C GLN A 397 -11.45 -3.79 23.92
N PRO A 398 -10.37 -3.27 24.53
CA PRO A 398 -9.01 -3.75 24.25
C PRO A 398 -8.88 -5.22 24.63
N PRO A 399 -8.08 -6.02 23.91
CA PRO A 399 -7.87 -7.42 24.27
C PRO A 399 -7.04 -7.56 25.54
N THR A 400 -7.27 -8.65 26.28
CA THR A 400 -6.42 -9.03 27.42
C THR A 400 -5.21 -9.81 26.90
N TRP A 401 -4.03 -9.55 27.49
CA TRP A 401 -2.79 -10.25 27.16
C TRP A 401 -2.48 -11.35 28.18
N SER A 402 -1.96 -12.46 27.69
CA SER A 402 -1.47 -13.58 28.48
C SER A 402 -0.10 -13.98 27.94
N MET A 403 0.92 -13.92 28.79
CA MET A 403 2.27 -14.37 28.45
C MET A 403 2.43 -15.85 28.77
N VAL A 404 3.11 -16.58 27.88
CA VAL A 404 3.46 -17.99 28.05
C VAL A 404 4.97 -18.14 28.02
N ASP A 405 5.54 -18.65 29.11
CA ASP A 405 6.96 -18.94 29.23
C ASP A 405 7.28 -20.31 28.60
N LEU A 406 7.87 -20.27 27.41
CA LEU A 406 8.24 -21.48 26.67
C LEU A 406 9.28 -22.35 27.40
N LYS A 407 9.99 -21.81 28.37
CA LYS A 407 10.99 -22.56 29.16
C LYS A 407 10.33 -23.53 30.15
N SER A 408 9.14 -23.20 30.62
CA SER A 408 8.40 -23.96 31.65
C SER A 408 7.32 -24.87 31.06
N GLU A 409 7.11 -24.84 29.73
CA GLU A 409 6.03 -25.56 29.08
C GLU A 409 6.49 -26.64 28.10
N GLN A 410 5.64 -27.65 27.93
CA GLN A 410 5.82 -28.60 26.84
C GLN A 410 5.42 -27.89 25.53
N VAL A 411 6.31 -27.94 24.54
CA VAL A 411 6.14 -27.30 23.24
C VAL A 411 6.17 -28.35 22.15
N GLU A 412 5.09 -28.49 21.40
CA GLU A 412 4.99 -29.37 20.25
C GLU A 412 4.67 -28.56 19.00
N SER A 413 5.43 -28.76 17.93
CA SER A 413 5.29 -28.02 16.66
C SER A 413 5.21 -26.49 16.82
N GLY A 414 5.92 -25.94 17.84
CA GLY A 414 5.94 -24.51 18.15
C GLY A 414 4.75 -24.00 18.97
N VAL A 415 3.86 -24.87 19.42
CA VAL A 415 2.69 -24.53 20.23
C VAL A 415 2.87 -25.06 21.65
N ALA A 416 2.78 -24.18 22.64
CA ALA A 416 2.83 -24.55 24.05
C ALA A 416 1.52 -25.24 24.50
N ALA A 417 1.61 -26.15 25.47
CA ALA A 417 0.45 -26.89 25.97
C ALA A 417 -0.70 -25.99 26.48
N SER A 418 -0.37 -24.93 27.21
CA SER A 418 -1.36 -23.94 27.67
C SER A 418 -2.03 -23.21 26.50
N THR A 419 -1.27 -22.87 25.45
CA THR A 419 -1.81 -22.25 24.24
C THR A 419 -2.76 -23.19 23.50
N LEU A 420 -2.39 -24.47 23.36
CA LEU A 420 -3.25 -25.49 22.74
C LEU A 420 -4.55 -25.67 23.51
N ASN A 421 -4.50 -25.68 24.84
CA ASN A 421 -5.69 -25.77 25.68
C ASN A 421 -6.62 -24.55 25.50
N ALA A 422 -6.06 -23.34 25.42
CA ALA A 422 -6.84 -22.13 25.12
C ALA A 422 -7.49 -22.17 23.73
N ILE A 423 -6.80 -22.72 22.74
CA ILE A 423 -7.39 -22.94 21.39
C ILE A 423 -8.55 -23.94 21.47
N ARG A 424 -8.38 -25.06 22.22
CA ARG A 424 -9.47 -26.05 22.42
C ARG A 424 -10.69 -25.42 23.08
N GLU A 425 -10.48 -24.64 24.13
CA GLU A 425 -11.56 -23.93 24.83
C GLU A 425 -12.30 -22.96 23.91
N ALA A 426 -11.59 -22.16 23.11
CA ALA A 426 -12.19 -21.23 22.16
C ALA A 426 -13.02 -21.98 21.09
N ILE A 427 -12.50 -23.08 20.52
CA ILE A 427 -13.21 -23.89 19.54
C ILE A 427 -14.43 -24.57 20.13
N HIS A 428 -14.31 -25.12 21.35
CA HIS A 428 -15.45 -25.71 22.08
C HIS A 428 -16.56 -24.68 22.29
N ASN A 429 -16.21 -23.44 22.56
CA ASN A 429 -17.13 -22.31 22.72
C ASN A 429 -17.60 -21.73 21.37
N LYS A 430 -17.40 -22.46 20.26
CA LYS A 430 -17.79 -22.08 18.89
C LYS A 430 -17.21 -20.74 18.44
N GLN A 431 -16.01 -20.42 18.89
CA GLN A 431 -15.30 -19.18 18.57
C GLN A 431 -14.29 -19.39 17.44
N GLN A 432 -13.79 -18.29 16.88
CA GLN A 432 -12.75 -18.28 15.88
C GLN A 432 -11.40 -17.93 16.51
N VAL A 433 -10.36 -18.62 16.05
CA VAL A 433 -9.00 -18.47 16.58
C VAL A 433 -8.06 -18.02 15.45
N LEU A 434 -7.17 -17.08 15.75
CA LEU A 434 -6.07 -16.70 14.88
C LEU A 434 -4.75 -17.16 15.49
N VAL A 435 -4.04 -18.05 14.80
CA VAL A 435 -2.68 -18.47 15.14
C VAL A 435 -1.69 -17.72 14.25
N PHE A 436 -0.94 -16.84 14.87
CA PHE A 436 0.00 -15.97 14.17
C PHE A 436 1.42 -16.54 14.20
N LEU A 437 1.99 -16.73 13.01
CA LEU A 437 3.33 -17.23 12.78
C LEU A 437 4.25 -16.07 12.39
N ASN A 438 5.21 -15.73 13.24
CA ASN A 438 6.14 -14.63 12.95
C ASN A 438 7.31 -15.07 12.04
N ARG A 439 6.97 -15.61 10.85
CA ARG A 439 7.92 -16.29 9.94
C ARG A 439 8.75 -15.39 9.04
N ARG A 440 8.32 -14.15 8.77
CA ARG A 440 8.95 -13.29 7.76
C ARG A 440 9.42 -11.98 8.36
N GLY A 441 10.65 -11.60 8.05
CA GLY A 441 11.20 -10.29 8.38
C GLY A 441 12.25 -10.28 9.49
N PHE A 442 12.48 -11.41 10.17
CA PHE A 442 13.49 -11.52 11.22
C PHE A 442 14.48 -12.63 10.90
N ALA A 443 15.77 -12.37 11.17
CA ALA A 443 16.81 -13.36 11.06
C ALA A 443 16.78 -14.28 12.30
N PRO A 444 16.74 -15.63 12.14
CA PRO A 444 16.60 -16.54 13.27
C PRO A 444 17.83 -16.51 14.16
N ALA A 445 17.66 -16.14 15.43
CA ALA A 445 18.68 -16.26 16.46
C ALA A 445 18.70 -17.68 17.03
N MET A 446 19.80 -18.11 17.63
CA MET A 446 19.90 -19.40 18.30
C MET A 446 19.69 -19.24 19.80
N LEU A 447 18.72 -19.95 20.35
CA LEU A 447 18.28 -19.85 21.74
C LEU A 447 18.41 -21.20 22.47
N CYS A 448 18.65 -21.14 23.77
CA CYS A 448 18.49 -22.30 24.63
C CYS A 448 17.05 -22.40 25.11
N HIS A 449 16.41 -23.56 24.88
CA HIS A 449 15.02 -23.76 25.32
C HIS A 449 14.87 -23.72 26.84
N TYR A 450 15.90 -24.20 27.62
CA TYR A 450 15.79 -24.32 29.07
C TYR A 450 16.01 -23.01 29.82
N CYS A 451 16.99 -22.20 29.41
CA CYS A 451 17.34 -20.98 30.15
C CYS A 451 17.14 -19.67 29.36
N GLY A 452 16.73 -19.75 28.10
CA GLY A 452 16.54 -18.58 27.25
C GLY A 452 17.85 -17.91 26.79
N PHE A 453 19.03 -18.51 27.03
CA PHE A 453 20.30 -17.99 26.51
C PHE A 453 20.22 -17.77 25.00
N CYS A 454 20.63 -16.58 24.54
CA CYS A 454 20.74 -16.26 23.13
C CYS A 454 22.20 -16.21 22.69
N ALA A 455 22.52 -16.83 21.55
CA ALA A 455 23.89 -16.86 21.05
C ALA A 455 24.36 -15.47 20.58
N GLU A 456 25.36 -14.91 21.24
CA GLU A 456 25.93 -13.58 20.96
C GLU A 456 27.26 -13.68 20.23
N CYS A 457 27.61 -12.61 19.53
CA CYS A 457 28.90 -12.51 18.85
C CYS A 457 30.02 -12.17 19.87
N PRO A 458 31.13 -12.90 19.87
CA PRO A 458 32.23 -12.58 20.80
C PRO A 458 33.01 -11.31 20.42
N ASN A 459 32.83 -10.80 19.20
CA ASN A 459 33.58 -9.64 18.67
C ASN A 459 32.79 -8.35 18.70
N CYS A 460 31.46 -8.41 18.89
CA CYS A 460 30.59 -7.26 18.98
C CYS A 460 29.27 -7.64 19.67
N ASP A 461 28.45 -6.64 20.02
CA ASP A 461 27.20 -6.84 20.77
C ASP A 461 26.03 -7.40 19.94
N ALA A 462 26.28 -7.79 18.68
CA ALA A 462 25.25 -8.34 17.80
C ALA A 462 24.99 -9.82 18.10
N ARG A 463 23.74 -10.26 17.91
CA ARG A 463 23.38 -11.67 18.02
C ARG A 463 23.72 -12.44 16.77
N LEU A 464 24.03 -13.73 16.94
CA LEU A 464 24.39 -14.61 15.83
C LEU A 464 23.14 -15.16 15.15
N THR A 465 23.13 -15.07 13.83
CA THR A 465 22.04 -15.59 12.97
C THR A 465 22.31 -17.01 12.53
N VAL A 466 21.31 -17.88 12.62
CA VAL A 466 21.36 -19.26 12.14
C VAL A 466 21.26 -19.32 10.62
N HIS A 467 22.30 -19.86 9.96
CA HIS A 467 22.34 -20.19 8.54
C HIS A 467 22.24 -21.69 8.33
N ARG A 468 21.02 -22.22 8.24
CA ARG A 468 20.74 -23.67 8.19
C ARG A 468 21.44 -24.38 7.03
N ARG A 469 21.45 -23.80 5.83
CA ARG A 469 22.13 -24.39 4.65
C ARG A 469 23.62 -24.60 4.86
N HIS A 470 24.24 -23.77 5.67
CA HIS A 470 25.67 -23.81 5.94
C HIS A 470 26.00 -24.43 7.30
N GLN A 471 24.98 -24.82 8.08
CA GLN A 471 25.15 -25.33 9.46
C GLN A 471 26.04 -24.43 10.32
N ARG A 472 25.84 -23.10 10.21
CA ARG A 472 26.68 -22.10 10.86
C ARG A 472 25.88 -20.97 11.49
N LEU A 473 26.47 -20.39 12.54
CA LEU A 473 26.08 -19.11 13.10
C LEU A 473 26.95 -18.02 12.48
N ILE A 474 26.34 -16.95 11.99
CA ILE A 474 27.04 -15.83 11.35
C ILE A 474 26.60 -14.52 11.99
N CYS A 475 27.57 -13.69 12.36
CA CYS A 475 27.31 -12.30 12.74
C CYS A 475 27.19 -11.44 11.48
N HIS A 476 26.04 -10.83 11.25
CA HIS A 476 25.83 -9.92 10.12
C HIS A 476 26.46 -8.53 10.32
N HIS A 477 27.00 -8.26 11.51
CA HIS A 477 27.66 -6.99 11.80
C HIS A 477 29.19 -7.05 11.52
N CYS A 478 29.88 -8.09 12.01
CA CYS A 478 31.33 -8.20 11.87
C CYS A 478 31.80 -9.41 11.05
N ASN A 479 30.88 -10.18 10.46
CA ASN A 479 31.15 -11.41 9.70
C ASN A 479 31.80 -12.55 10.50
N TYR A 480 31.82 -12.49 11.83
CA TYR A 480 32.25 -13.63 12.64
C TYR A 480 31.40 -14.86 12.32
N LYS A 481 32.05 -16.04 12.22
CA LYS A 481 31.39 -17.31 11.87
C LYS A 481 31.81 -18.39 12.83
N ARG A 482 30.85 -19.23 13.26
CA ARG A 482 31.10 -20.44 14.03
C ARG A 482 30.11 -21.55 13.68
N GLY A 483 30.37 -22.78 14.12
CA GLY A 483 29.40 -23.87 14.02
C GLY A 483 28.16 -23.64 14.90
N LEU A 484 27.11 -24.40 14.65
CA LEU A 484 25.92 -24.40 15.50
C LEU A 484 26.30 -24.86 16.91
N LEU A 485 25.60 -24.32 17.91
CA LEU A 485 25.76 -24.77 19.30
C LEU A 485 24.90 -26.01 19.53
N HIS A 486 25.50 -27.11 20.00
CA HIS A 486 24.75 -28.31 20.39
C HIS A 486 24.42 -28.28 21.88
N TRP A 487 25.20 -27.54 22.68
CA TRP A 487 25.03 -27.39 24.10
C TRP A 487 25.00 -25.91 24.48
N CYS A 488 24.18 -25.57 25.45
CA CYS A 488 24.09 -24.21 25.93
C CYS A 488 25.34 -23.83 26.76
N PRO A 489 26.03 -22.73 26.43
CA PRO A 489 27.18 -22.27 27.22
C PRO A 489 26.81 -21.86 28.65
N SER A 490 25.55 -21.43 28.86
CA SER A 490 25.07 -20.93 30.16
C SER A 490 24.63 -22.07 31.10
N CYS A 491 23.67 -22.92 30.68
CA CYS A 491 23.09 -23.95 31.53
C CYS A 491 23.51 -25.38 31.16
N ARG A 492 24.34 -25.56 30.12
CA ARG A 492 24.79 -26.86 29.57
C ARG A 492 23.66 -27.75 29.04
N GLY A 493 22.46 -27.24 28.91
CA GLY A 493 21.34 -27.97 28.29
C GLY A 493 21.60 -28.27 26.81
N ASP A 494 21.05 -29.36 26.31
CA ASP A 494 21.25 -29.89 24.96
C ASP A 494 20.20 -29.43 23.93
N ARG A 495 19.18 -28.69 24.35
CA ARG A 495 18.12 -28.23 23.49
C ARG A 495 18.35 -26.79 23.04
N MET A 496 19.23 -26.64 22.05
CA MET A 496 19.47 -25.38 21.35
C MET A 496 18.54 -25.29 20.13
N VAL A 497 17.70 -24.26 20.05
CA VAL A 497 16.70 -24.07 19.02
C VAL A 497 16.93 -22.77 18.27
N ALA A 498 16.60 -22.73 16.98
CA ALA A 498 16.53 -21.45 16.26
C ALA A 498 15.16 -20.80 16.51
N ALA A 499 15.14 -19.50 16.80
CA ALA A 499 13.90 -18.76 16.96
C ALA A 499 12.99 -18.97 15.73
N GLY A 500 11.71 -19.30 15.97
CA GLY A 500 10.75 -19.65 14.91
C GLY A 500 10.83 -21.10 14.40
N ASP A 501 11.70 -21.95 14.95
CA ASP A 501 11.70 -23.39 14.65
C ASP A 501 10.41 -24.05 15.16
N GLY A 502 9.82 -24.87 14.33
CA GLY A 502 8.58 -25.57 14.65
C GLY A 502 7.33 -24.93 14.04
N THR A 503 7.32 -23.62 13.76
CA THR A 503 6.16 -22.95 13.17
C THR A 503 5.83 -23.41 11.73
N GLU A 504 6.77 -24.10 11.07
CA GLU A 504 6.53 -24.68 9.72
C GLU A 504 5.56 -25.86 9.75
N ARG A 505 5.51 -26.57 10.85
CA ARG A 505 4.68 -27.75 11.04
C ARG A 505 3.39 -27.45 11.81
N SER A 506 3.29 -26.24 12.39
CA SER A 506 2.15 -25.88 13.25
C SER A 506 0.80 -26.05 12.57
N GLU A 507 0.70 -25.73 11.26
CA GLU A 507 -0.54 -25.87 10.52
C GLU A 507 -1.01 -27.34 10.41
N ALA A 508 -0.13 -28.21 9.91
CA ALA A 508 -0.44 -29.65 9.75
C ALA A 508 -0.76 -30.28 11.10
N TRP A 509 0.04 -29.96 12.10
CA TRP A 509 -0.15 -30.46 13.47
C TRP A 509 -1.46 -29.95 14.11
N LEU A 510 -1.82 -28.67 13.91
CA LEU A 510 -3.12 -28.15 14.36
C LEU A 510 -4.29 -28.86 13.66
N GLN A 511 -4.16 -29.18 12.37
CA GLN A 511 -5.19 -29.94 11.67
C GLN A 511 -5.34 -31.37 12.22
N GLU A 512 -4.26 -32.00 12.66
CA GLU A 512 -4.30 -33.29 13.36
C GLU A 512 -4.95 -33.17 14.75
N CYS A 513 -4.64 -32.09 15.49
CA CYS A 513 -5.25 -31.84 16.81
C CYS A 513 -6.74 -31.48 16.76
N PHE A 514 -7.22 -30.94 15.62
CA PHE A 514 -8.58 -30.45 15.44
C PHE A 514 -9.20 -31.00 14.13
N PRO A 515 -9.44 -32.33 14.02
CA PRO A 515 -9.91 -32.94 12.78
C PRO A 515 -11.26 -32.40 12.31
N ASP A 516 -12.16 -32.06 13.24
CA ASP A 516 -13.50 -31.57 12.96
C ASP A 516 -13.58 -30.04 12.75
N THR A 517 -12.47 -29.33 12.96
CA THR A 517 -12.42 -27.87 12.82
C THR A 517 -11.53 -27.49 11.65
N PRO A 518 -12.02 -26.66 10.71
CA PRO A 518 -11.20 -26.22 9.60
C PRO A 518 -10.01 -25.39 10.06
N VAL A 519 -8.80 -25.80 9.67
CA VAL A 519 -7.58 -25.01 9.78
C VAL A 519 -7.30 -24.33 8.44
N LEU A 520 -7.42 -23.01 8.39
CA LEU A 520 -7.34 -22.21 7.18
C LEU A 520 -6.00 -21.46 7.13
N ARG A 521 -5.16 -21.84 6.18
CA ARG A 521 -3.87 -21.15 5.97
C ARG A 521 -4.02 -19.92 5.11
N VAL A 522 -3.41 -18.83 5.57
CA VAL A 522 -3.39 -17.54 4.89
C VAL A 522 -1.97 -17.08 4.64
N ASP A 523 -1.48 -17.31 3.43
CA ASP A 523 -0.20 -16.80 2.95
C ASP A 523 -0.27 -16.33 1.49
N ARG A 524 0.84 -15.76 0.97
CA ARG A 524 0.89 -15.25 -0.40
C ARG A 524 0.64 -16.32 -1.46
N ASP A 525 0.96 -17.57 -1.19
CA ASP A 525 0.88 -18.64 -2.18
C ASP A 525 -0.53 -19.21 -2.24
N THR A 526 -1.19 -19.34 -1.07
CA THR A 526 -2.59 -19.78 -0.98
C THR A 526 -3.56 -18.75 -1.55
N THR A 527 -3.22 -17.46 -1.50
CA THR A 527 -4.09 -16.35 -1.92
C THR A 527 -3.93 -15.94 -3.39
N ARG A 528 -2.95 -16.47 -4.12
CA ARG A 528 -2.76 -16.18 -5.56
C ARG A 528 -3.87 -16.72 -6.47
N LYS A 529 -4.60 -17.74 -6.06
CA LYS A 529 -5.70 -18.28 -6.86
C LYS A 529 -6.89 -17.33 -6.82
N LYS A 530 -7.36 -16.91 -7.99
CA LYS A 530 -8.56 -16.08 -8.15
C LYS A 530 -9.72 -16.75 -7.40
N ASN A 531 -10.39 -16.02 -6.52
CA ASN A 531 -11.50 -16.45 -5.65
C ASN A 531 -11.13 -17.26 -4.37
N ALA A 532 -9.89 -17.73 -4.18
CA ALA A 532 -9.54 -18.45 -2.95
C ALA A 532 -9.63 -17.56 -1.70
N MET A 533 -9.21 -16.31 -1.85
CA MET A 533 -9.29 -15.30 -0.80
C MET A 533 -10.75 -14.96 -0.43
N GLN A 534 -11.63 -14.81 -1.44
CA GLN A 534 -13.05 -14.53 -1.21
C GLN A 534 -13.75 -15.69 -0.50
N ALA A 535 -13.54 -16.91 -0.95
CA ALA A 535 -14.12 -18.09 -0.30
C ALA A 535 -13.68 -18.26 1.15
N MET A 536 -12.42 -17.90 1.47
CA MET A 536 -11.93 -17.87 2.84
C MET A 536 -12.66 -16.80 3.67
N TYR A 537 -12.81 -15.58 3.12
CA TYR A 537 -13.56 -14.52 3.82
C TYR A 537 -15.01 -14.88 4.08
N ASP A 538 -15.71 -15.39 3.07
CA ASP A 538 -17.09 -15.82 3.20
C ASP A 538 -17.25 -16.85 4.32
N ARG A 539 -16.26 -17.74 4.47
CA ARG A 539 -16.24 -18.71 5.55
C ARG A 539 -15.99 -18.10 6.93
N VAL A 540 -15.04 -17.18 7.04
CA VAL A 540 -14.76 -16.49 8.32
C VAL A 540 -15.92 -15.59 8.70
N ASP A 541 -16.49 -14.87 7.76
CA ASP A 541 -17.62 -13.96 7.98
C ASP A 541 -18.92 -14.72 8.35
N SER A 542 -19.02 -16.02 7.99
CA SER A 542 -20.14 -16.87 8.43
C SER A 542 -20.21 -17.06 9.95
N GLY A 543 -19.14 -16.74 10.68
CA GLY A 543 -19.06 -16.91 12.14
C GLY A 543 -18.83 -18.36 12.59
N ALA A 544 -18.75 -19.33 11.67
CA ALA A 544 -18.48 -20.72 12.02
C ALA A 544 -17.09 -20.89 12.67
N PRO A 545 -16.92 -21.80 13.64
CA PRO A 545 -15.64 -22.05 14.28
C PRO A 545 -14.58 -22.42 13.25
N CYS A 546 -13.41 -21.82 13.35
CA CYS A 546 -12.25 -22.13 12.51
C CYS A 546 -10.97 -21.63 13.15
N ILE A 547 -9.84 -22.19 12.75
CA ILE A 547 -8.50 -21.77 13.13
C ILE A 547 -7.83 -21.16 11.91
N LEU A 548 -7.58 -19.87 11.95
CA LEU A 548 -6.81 -19.16 10.94
C LEU A 548 -5.32 -19.25 11.29
N VAL A 549 -4.51 -19.82 10.41
CA VAL A 549 -3.07 -19.90 10.60
C VAL A 549 -2.37 -19.07 9.54
N GLY A 550 -1.51 -18.14 9.94
CA GLY A 550 -0.80 -17.36 8.95
C GLY A 550 0.19 -16.36 9.51
N THR A 551 0.73 -15.56 8.59
CA THR A 551 1.79 -14.59 8.86
C THR A 551 1.25 -13.15 8.74
N GLN A 552 2.09 -12.19 8.41
CA GLN A 552 1.79 -10.76 8.29
C GLN A 552 0.52 -10.41 7.49
N MET A 553 0.05 -11.28 6.61
CA MET A 553 -1.19 -11.03 5.85
C MET A 553 -2.42 -10.98 6.77
N LEU A 554 -2.47 -11.81 7.83
CA LEU A 554 -3.56 -11.80 8.80
C LEU A 554 -3.53 -10.58 9.74
N ALA A 555 -2.34 -10.01 9.95
CA ALA A 555 -2.19 -8.80 10.77
C ALA A 555 -2.79 -7.55 10.09
N LYS A 556 -2.92 -7.54 8.75
CA LYS A 556 -3.20 -6.35 7.94
C LYS A 556 -4.48 -6.46 7.13
N GLY A 557 -5.20 -5.34 6.99
CA GLY A 557 -6.21 -5.11 5.96
C GLY A 557 -7.59 -5.76 6.13
N HIS A 558 -7.79 -6.74 7.00
CA HIS A 558 -9.06 -7.48 7.08
C HIS A 558 -9.80 -7.25 8.39
N HIS A 559 -11.11 -7.19 8.31
CA HIS A 559 -11.98 -7.08 9.46
C HIS A 559 -12.55 -8.47 9.78
N PHE A 560 -12.04 -9.10 10.84
CA PHE A 560 -12.57 -10.36 11.36
C PHE A 560 -13.33 -10.08 12.67
N ALA A 561 -14.65 -10.01 12.60
CA ALA A 561 -15.48 -9.60 13.74
C ALA A 561 -15.55 -10.68 14.85
N ASN A 562 -15.36 -11.95 14.48
CA ASN A 562 -15.64 -13.10 15.34
C ASN A 562 -14.38 -13.75 15.94
N ILE A 563 -13.18 -13.19 15.71
CA ILE A 563 -11.95 -13.67 16.34
C ILE A 563 -11.91 -13.22 17.80
N THR A 564 -11.92 -14.17 18.71
CA THR A 564 -11.87 -13.94 20.16
C THR A 564 -10.51 -14.28 20.75
N LEU A 565 -9.78 -15.24 20.15
CA LEU A 565 -8.44 -15.64 20.57
C LEU A 565 -7.43 -15.40 19.48
N VAL A 566 -6.32 -14.75 19.84
CA VAL A 566 -5.13 -14.60 19.02
C VAL A 566 -3.96 -15.28 19.73
N ALA A 567 -3.34 -16.27 19.11
CA ALA A 567 -2.13 -16.93 19.63
C ALA A 567 -0.92 -16.53 18.77
N VAL A 568 0.03 -15.83 19.36
CA VAL A 568 1.32 -15.48 18.74
C VAL A 568 2.36 -16.50 19.20
N LEU A 569 2.82 -17.35 18.30
CA LEU A 569 3.68 -18.49 18.63
C LEU A 569 5.15 -18.13 18.81
N ASP A 570 5.61 -17.00 18.26
CA ASP A 570 7.03 -16.62 18.31
C ASP A 570 7.20 -15.11 18.41
N ALA A 571 7.51 -14.62 19.61
CA ALA A 571 7.93 -13.24 19.84
C ALA A 571 9.47 -13.09 19.74
N ASP A 572 10.20 -14.16 19.98
CA ASP A 572 11.65 -14.17 20.15
C ASP A 572 12.39 -13.77 18.88
N SER A 573 11.90 -14.21 17.71
CA SER A 573 12.48 -13.83 16.42
C SER A 573 12.56 -12.31 16.21
N GLY A 574 11.58 -11.57 16.70
CA GLY A 574 11.58 -10.11 16.64
C GLY A 574 12.46 -9.45 17.71
N LEU A 575 12.52 -10.04 18.91
CA LEU A 575 13.34 -9.54 20.02
C LEU A 575 14.83 -9.69 19.74
N PHE A 576 15.23 -10.82 19.14
CA PHE A 576 16.63 -11.20 19.00
C PHE A 576 17.19 -11.01 17.59
N SER A 577 16.43 -10.38 16.68
CA SER A 577 16.93 -10.06 15.36
C SER A 577 18.04 -9.00 15.39
N PRO A 578 19.11 -9.14 14.59
CA PRO A 578 20.20 -8.16 14.52
C PRO A 578 19.83 -6.85 13.82
N ASP A 579 18.65 -6.76 13.17
CA ASP A 579 18.19 -5.53 12.53
C ASP A 579 17.72 -4.54 13.61
N PHE A 580 18.34 -3.38 13.68
CA PHE A 580 17.98 -2.33 14.66
C PHE A 580 16.50 -1.89 14.59
N ARG A 581 15.80 -2.16 13.47
CA ARG A 581 14.37 -1.89 13.30
C ARG A 581 13.48 -3.05 13.79
N SER A 582 14.07 -4.16 14.22
CA SER A 582 13.30 -5.37 14.56
C SER A 582 12.33 -5.14 15.72
N HIS A 583 12.77 -4.46 16.76
CA HIS A 583 11.92 -4.14 17.92
C HIS A 583 10.72 -3.27 17.52
N GLU A 584 10.93 -2.25 16.70
CA GLU A 584 9.85 -1.41 16.18
C GLU A 584 8.83 -2.24 15.39
N ARG A 585 9.32 -3.08 14.47
CA ARG A 585 8.48 -3.98 13.66
C ARG A 585 7.73 -5.00 14.51
N LEU A 586 8.37 -5.52 15.55
CA LEU A 586 7.73 -6.44 16.49
C LEU A 586 6.56 -5.77 17.21
N GLY A 587 6.78 -4.57 17.79
CA GLY A 587 5.72 -3.83 18.47
C GLY A 587 4.57 -3.47 17.54
N GLN A 588 4.86 -2.99 16.32
CA GLN A 588 3.86 -2.71 15.29
C GLN A 588 3.03 -3.95 14.96
N LEU A 589 3.71 -5.07 14.73
CA LEU A 589 3.10 -6.33 14.35
C LEU A 589 2.21 -6.90 15.46
N LEU A 590 2.72 -6.97 16.69
CA LEU A 590 1.99 -7.49 17.85
C LEU A 590 0.74 -6.63 18.14
N THR A 591 0.87 -5.31 18.10
CA THR A 591 -0.26 -4.39 18.28
C THR A 591 -1.33 -4.57 17.20
N GLN A 592 -0.92 -4.73 15.94
CA GLN A 592 -1.87 -4.96 14.83
C GLN A 592 -2.59 -6.30 14.94
N VAL A 593 -1.85 -7.37 15.28
CA VAL A 593 -2.41 -8.71 15.43
C VAL A 593 -3.34 -8.76 16.64
N ALA A 594 -2.95 -8.18 17.78
CA ALA A 594 -3.81 -8.03 18.95
C ALA A 594 -5.10 -7.28 18.64
N GLY A 595 -5.01 -6.24 17.83
CA GLY A 595 -6.17 -5.48 17.36
C GLY A 595 -7.14 -6.26 16.47
N ARG A 596 -6.86 -7.54 16.14
CA ARG A 596 -7.81 -8.42 15.42
C ARG A 596 -8.78 -9.11 16.36
N SER A 597 -8.43 -9.31 17.62
CA SER A 597 -9.33 -9.89 18.62
C SER A 597 -10.26 -8.83 19.25
N GLY A 598 -11.46 -9.24 19.67
CA GLY A 598 -12.38 -8.40 20.42
C GLY A 598 -12.99 -7.25 19.60
N ARG A 599 -13.22 -7.44 18.31
CA ARG A 599 -13.91 -6.43 17.46
C ARG A 599 -15.44 -6.55 17.50
N GLY A 600 -15.95 -7.67 17.99
CA GLY A 600 -17.37 -7.89 18.25
C GLY A 600 -17.75 -7.53 19.69
N LYS A 601 -18.88 -8.07 20.14
CA LYS A 601 -19.39 -7.88 21.52
C LYS A 601 -18.59 -8.63 22.60
N MET A 602 -17.74 -9.61 22.21
CA MET A 602 -16.95 -10.42 23.15
C MET A 602 -15.55 -9.84 23.32
N ALA A 603 -15.04 -9.87 24.56
CA ALA A 603 -13.67 -9.46 24.86
C ALA A 603 -12.67 -10.38 24.13
N GLY A 604 -11.62 -9.79 23.56
CA GLY A 604 -10.57 -10.53 22.91
C GLY A 604 -9.48 -10.97 23.88
N LYS A 605 -8.84 -12.12 23.60
CA LYS A 605 -7.66 -12.59 24.34
C LYS A 605 -6.50 -12.75 23.38
N VAL A 606 -5.31 -12.32 23.81
CA VAL A 606 -4.06 -12.51 23.07
C VAL A 606 -3.09 -13.33 23.92
N ILE A 607 -2.64 -14.44 23.39
CA ILE A 607 -1.58 -15.27 24.00
C ILE A 607 -0.30 -15.01 23.25
N LEU A 608 0.76 -14.67 23.98
CA LEU A 608 2.09 -14.41 23.43
C LEU A 608 3.10 -15.39 24.02
N GLN A 609 3.68 -16.23 23.17
CA GLN A 609 4.72 -17.20 23.56
C GLN A 609 6.11 -16.60 23.39
N SER A 610 6.96 -16.75 24.42
CA SER A 610 8.37 -16.30 24.40
C SER A 610 9.22 -17.11 25.35
N HIS A 611 10.52 -17.27 25.05
CA HIS A 611 11.53 -17.76 26.00
C HIS A 611 12.01 -16.67 26.96
N GLN A 612 11.56 -15.43 26.76
CA GLN A 612 11.92 -14.25 27.56
C GLN A 612 10.64 -13.45 27.91
N PRO A 613 9.68 -14.05 28.64
CA PRO A 613 8.41 -13.39 28.95
C PRO A 613 8.59 -12.08 29.74
N ASP A 614 9.64 -11.99 30.56
CA ASP A 614 9.96 -10.82 31.39
C ASP A 614 10.79 -9.76 30.66
N HIS A 615 10.93 -9.87 29.32
CA HIS A 615 11.68 -8.89 28.55
C HIS A 615 11.00 -7.50 28.61
N PRO A 616 11.72 -6.40 28.99
CA PRO A 616 11.10 -5.10 29.25
C PRO A 616 10.26 -4.55 28.07
N LEU A 617 10.64 -4.85 26.85
CA LEU A 617 9.88 -4.46 25.66
C LEU A 617 8.54 -5.19 25.55
N LEU A 618 8.46 -6.46 25.93
CA LEU A 618 7.21 -7.22 25.94
C LEU A 618 6.31 -6.74 27.09
N GLU A 619 6.86 -6.48 28.24
CA GLU A 619 6.14 -5.96 29.39
C GLU A 619 5.46 -4.62 29.07
N VAL A 620 6.20 -3.63 28.56
CA VAL A 620 5.65 -2.34 28.17
C VAL A 620 4.56 -2.51 27.11
N LEU A 621 4.75 -3.37 26.09
CA LEU A 621 3.80 -3.56 25.01
C LEU A 621 2.50 -4.20 25.47
N THR A 622 2.58 -5.16 26.41
CA THR A 622 1.41 -5.94 26.89
C THR A 622 0.65 -5.28 28.03
N GLN A 623 1.33 -4.50 28.87
CA GLN A 623 0.75 -3.86 30.03
C GLN A 623 0.37 -2.39 29.81
N GLN A 624 1.01 -1.69 28.86
CA GLN A 624 0.81 -0.27 28.63
C GLN A 624 0.23 -0.03 27.23
N SER A 625 0.97 0.67 26.37
CA SER A 625 0.50 1.04 25.02
C SER A 625 1.63 1.05 24.00
N TYR A 626 1.26 1.06 22.71
CA TYR A 626 2.26 1.29 21.65
C TYR A 626 2.92 2.67 21.76
N GLY A 627 2.23 3.68 22.28
CA GLY A 627 2.79 5.02 22.52
C GLY A 627 3.97 4.99 23.49
N GLU A 628 3.82 4.30 24.63
CA GLU A 628 4.88 4.12 25.62
C GLU A 628 5.99 3.23 25.11
N TYR A 629 5.65 2.14 24.42
CA TYR A 629 6.60 1.29 23.72
C TYR A 629 7.47 2.07 22.73
N SER A 630 6.86 2.89 21.87
CA SER A 630 7.57 3.72 20.90
C SER A 630 8.46 4.77 21.58
N THR A 631 8.03 5.30 22.72
CA THR A 631 8.82 6.24 23.53
C THR A 631 10.07 5.59 24.09
N LEU A 632 9.94 4.37 24.63
CA LEU A 632 11.08 3.59 25.10
C LEU A 632 12.08 3.31 23.97
N LEU A 633 11.59 2.86 22.80
CA LEU A 633 12.43 2.60 21.64
C LEU A 633 13.15 3.87 21.14
N ARG A 634 12.46 5.01 21.10
CA ARG A 634 13.10 6.27 20.70
C ARG A 634 14.21 6.68 21.66
N LYS A 635 14.01 6.48 22.97
CA LYS A 635 15.06 6.72 23.97
C LYS A 635 16.30 5.84 23.71
N GLN A 636 16.10 4.53 23.48
CA GLN A 636 17.18 3.58 23.15
C GLN A 636 17.90 3.98 21.84
N ARG A 637 17.16 4.33 20.77
CA ARG A 637 17.76 4.75 19.50
C ARG A 637 18.51 6.07 19.61
N LYS A 638 18.04 7.00 20.45
CA LYS A 638 18.76 8.24 20.72
C LYS A 638 20.10 7.98 21.42
N GLN A 639 20.13 7.09 22.41
CA GLN A 639 21.36 6.70 23.11
C GLN A 639 22.35 5.97 22.19
N ALA A 640 21.84 5.10 21.31
CA ALA A 640 22.65 4.35 20.34
C ALA A 640 22.96 5.13 19.06
N GLU A 641 22.60 6.42 18.97
CA GLU A 641 22.80 7.26 17.79
C GLU A 641 22.23 6.67 16.48
N LEU A 642 21.09 5.97 16.56
CA LEU A 642 20.43 5.34 15.43
C LEU A 642 19.29 6.21 14.85
N PRO A 643 18.80 5.94 13.64
CA PRO A 643 17.63 6.61 13.09
C PRO A 643 16.41 6.49 14.02
N PRO A 644 15.61 7.55 14.17
CA PRO A 644 15.59 8.80 13.38
C PRO A 644 16.52 9.93 13.88
N PHE A 645 17.35 9.69 14.90
CA PHE A 645 18.20 10.73 15.51
C PHE A 645 19.49 10.98 14.73
N LYS A 646 20.06 9.92 14.13
CA LYS A 646 21.16 9.99 13.17
C LYS A 646 20.74 9.39 11.83
N GLN A 647 21.41 9.77 10.77
CA GLN A 647 21.15 9.24 9.43
C GLN A 647 22.07 8.06 9.13
N LEU A 648 21.53 7.02 8.54
CA LEU A 648 22.29 5.87 8.03
C LEU A 648 22.12 5.79 6.51
N ILE A 649 23.24 5.61 5.81
CA ILE A 649 23.28 5.41 4.36
C ILE A 649 23.87 4.02 4.10
N LEU A 650 23.09 3.17 3.44
CA LEU A 650 23.57 1.88 2.96
C LEU A 650 24.01 2.02 1.51
N VAL A 651 25.32 1.91 1.27
CA VAL A 651 25.89 1.81 -0.07
C VAL A 651 26.06 0.34 -0.42
N ARG A 652 25.43 -0.08 -1.53
CA ARG A 652 25.54 -1.45 -2.03
C ARG A 652 26.19 -1.43 -3.41
N ALA A 653 27.24 -2.20 -3.58
CA ALA A 653 27.89 -2.44 -4.85
C ALA A 653 27.65 -3.89 -5.25
N ASP A 654 27.02 -4.10 -6.39
CA ASP A 654 26.80 -5.42 -6.98
C ASP A 654 27.60 -5.48 -8.28
N ALA A 655 28.49 -6.46 -8.43
CA ALA A 655 29.23 -6.73 -9.65
C ALA A 655 28.72 -8.03 -10.27
N ALA A 656 28.54 -8.04 -11.60
CA ALA A 656 28.43 -9.28 -12.34
C ALA A 656 29.85 -9.85 -12.47
N HIS A 657 30.02 -11.16 -12.22
CA HIS A 657 31.30 -11.85 -12.37
C HIS A 657 31.73 -11.86 -13.82
#